data_64c60780acdca91456694a2fcd42c7ce
#
_entry.id   64c60780acdca91456694a2fcd42c7ce
#
_cell.length_a   1.000
_cell.length_b   1.000
_cell.length_c   1.000
_cell.angle_alpha   90.00
_cell.angle_beta   90.00
_cell.angle_gamma   90.00
#
_symmetry.space_group_name_H-M   'P 1'
#
loop_
_entity.id
_entity.type
_entity.pdbx_description
1 polymer ?
#
loop_
_entity_poly.entity_id
_entity_poly.type
_entity_poly.pdbx_seq_one_letter_code
_entity_poly.pdbx_strand_id
1 'polypeptide(L)'
;MSYAKVLGATSRQDGYLEGNGYLVSWCVGHLVELAPPNIYDAKYVKWSIADLPILPQKWQYLVSASTKKQFGILQKLMHRPDVDSIVNSCDSGREGELIFRLVYQQAGCKKPFSRLWLSSMEENAIREGFAHLKPSTEYDALYNAALCRERADWMVGINASRLFSCLYGQPLAVGRVMTPVLAMTVVREAAIAAFVPEKFYTVALSFAGGGTASSKRFAQKADAELLLSKCRKEGRVTVQKMERKEKSESPPQLYDLTALQRDANRLLGFTAQQTLDYAQSLYEKRLITYPRTDSRFLTEDMAASLPGLVTDTGRAFAVEKPIPIHVQQVINGSKVTDHHALLPTKSMANADLAALPAGEWNVLRLISARLLCAVGEPHRYAETTLTTICAEEEFSAKGKVVLSDGWKAMERKMLGELLGKQKEPVVLPDVQKQSQCSVAGAELKEGQTSPPKHFTEDTLLHAMETASADSMPEGVERQGIGTPATRAATIEKLVQKGFLERKGTKKTKLLLPTDKGKALITVMPEEIQSPEMTADWETKLLRIERGEMEPSEFMTEINTMISSLVKTTEARKGANALMKNKILGVCPNCGANVVEREKGWFCENRECRFVLWKDNAFFKRLGKRLDAHVADKLLRDGRVRLKDCKSAKGKTYNATVLLSCEADGRSRFSLEFEGGC
;
A
#
# COMPACT_ATOMS: atom_id res chain seq x y z
N MET A 1 14.86 26.66 -2.03
CA MET A 1 15.01 27.69 -0.96
C MET A 1 16.32 27.53 -0.22
N SER A 2 16.74 26.35 0.23
CA SER A 2 18.01 26.13 0.94
C SER A 2 19.23 26.47 0.08
N TYR A 3 19.30 25.98 -1.14
CA TYR A 3 20.38 26.34 -2.07
C TYR A 3 20.49 27.87 -2.28
N ALA A 4 19.36 28.51 -2.54
CA ALA A 4 19.34 29.95 -2.81
C ALA A 4 19.88 30.76 -1.63
N LYS A 5 19.52 30.38 -0.39
CA LYS A 5 20.06 31.02 0.82
C LYS A 5 21.57 30.88 0.93
N VAL A 6 22.08 29.65 0.73
CA VAL A 6 23.51 29.33 0.87
C VAL A 6 24.34 30.01 -0.22
N LEU A 7 23.81 30.09 -1.45
CA LEU A 7 24.46 30.71 -2.59
C LEU A 7 24.30 32.23 -2.64
N GLY A 8 23.46 32.81 -1.79
CA GLY A 8 23.21 34.26 -1.79
C GLY A 8 22.23 34.74 -2.86
N ALA A 9 21.47 33.83 -3.50
CA ALA A 9 20.42 34.16 -4.46
C ALA A 9 19.13 34.51 -3.72
N THR A 10 19.00 35.76 -3.25
CA THR A 10 17.92 36.20 -2.35
C THR A 10 16.82 37.00 -3.02
N SER A 11 17.07 37.56 -4.23
CA SER A 11 16.07 38.31 -4.98
C SER A 11 15.02 37.38 -5.57
N ARG A 12 13.78 37.50 -5.10
CA ARG A 12 12.65 36.63 -5.49
C ARG A 12 12.01 37.13 -6.78
N GLN A 13 11.91 36.23 -7.74
CA GLN A 13 11.26 36.40 -9.02
C GLN A 13 10.11 35.40 -9.19
N ASP A 14 9.32 35.51 -10.29
CA ASP A 14 8.29 34.52 -10.62
C ASP A 14 8.93 33.18 -11.03
N GLY A 15 8.89 32.21 -10.16
CA GLY A 15 9.38 30.84 -10.38
C GLY A 15 10.88 30.64 -10.19
N TYR A 16 11.65 31.63 -9.73
CA TYR A 16 13.08 31.50 -9.41
C TYR A 16 13.57 32.55 -8.40
N LEU A 17 14.80 32.36 -7.91
CA LEU A 17 15.54 33.36 -7.11
C LEU A 17 16.84 33.70 -7.83
N GLU A 18 17.29 34.95 -7.70
CA GLU A 18 18.48 35.48 -8.35
C GLU A 18 19.37 36.23 -7.35
N GLY A 19 20.67 36.15 -7.54
CA GLY A 19 21.66 36.89 -6.75
C GLY A 19 23.02 36.20 -6.72
N ASN A 20 24.05 36.97 -6.44
CA ASN A 20 25.43 36.50 -6.29
C ASN A 20 25.91 35.60 -7.45
N GLY A 21 25.52 35.92 -8.68
CA GLY A 21 25.90 35.12 -9.87
C GLY A 21 25.12 33.82 -10.04
N TYR A 22 24.06 33.58 -9.28
CA TYR A 22 23.24 32.37 -9.35
C TYR A 22 21.79 32.66 -9.66
N LEU A 23 21.20 31.80 -10.49
CA LEU A 23 19.76 31.66 -10.69
C LEU A 23 19.31 30.31 -10.11
N VAL A 24 18.46 30.32 -9.11
CA VAL A 24 17.96 29.09 -8.45
C VAL A 24 16.48 28.92 -8.75
N SER A 25 16.17 27.89 -9.51
CA SER A 25 14.79 27.52 -9.84
C SER A 25 14.52 26.06 -9.46
N TRP A 26 13.31 25.56 -9.69
CA TRP A 26 12.88 24.24 -9.22
C TRP A 26 11.91 23.57 -10.19
N CYS A 27 11.89 22.24 -10.16
CA CYS A 27 10.82 21.44 -10.72
C CYS A 27 9.72 21.23 -9.65
N VAL A 28 8.47 21.09 -10.09
CA VAL A 28 7.31 20.79 -9.24
C VAL A 28 6.87 19.34 -9.48
N GLY A 29 7.80 18.40 -9.38
CA GLY A 29 7.67 17.03 -9.84
C GLY A 29 8.04 16.89 -11.31
N HIS A 30 7.51 15.87 -12.00
CA HIS A 30 7.70 15.71 -13.44
C HIS A 30 7.02 16.84 -14.24
N LEU A 31 7.80 17.62 -14.99
CA LEU A 31 7.30 18.65 -15.88
C LEU A 31 7.11 18.11 -17.30
N VAL A 32 7.83 17.06 -17.63
CA VAL A 32 7.86 16.39 -18.92
C VAL A 32 7.50 14.92 -18.69
N GLU A 33 6.63 14.38 -19.51
CA GLU A 33 6.10 13.03 -19.41
C GLU A 33 6.06 12.33 -20.79
N LEU A 34 6.04 11.00 -20.81
CA LEU A 34 5.89 10.23 -22.04
C LEU A 34 4.55 10.55 -22.72
N ALA A 35 4.60 10.77 -24.01
CA ALA A 35 3.41 11.05 -24.80
C ALA A 35 2.42 9.88 -24.76
N PRO A 36 1.10 10.15 -24.70
CA PRO A 36 0.09 9.11 -24.80
C PRO A 36 0.07 8.52 -26.22
N PRO A 37 -0.44 7.29 -26.40
CA PRO A 37 -0.38 6.57 -27.69
C PRO A 37 -0.91 7.32 -28.91
N ASN A 38 -1.95 8.12 -28.74
CA ASN A 38 -2.55 8.91 -29.83
C ASN A 38 -1.64 9.99 -30.44
N ILE A 39 -0.55 10.34 -29.75
CA ILE A 39 0.47 11.26 -30.30
C ILE A 39 1.38 10.52 -31.28
N TYR A 40 1.60 9.23 -31.08
CA TYR A 40 2.39 8.39 -31.99
C TYR A 40 1.63 8.07 -33.28
N ASP A 41 0.31 7.75 -33.16
CA ASP A 41 -0.55 7.46 -34.30
C ASP A 41 -2.02 7.72 -33.91
N ALA A 42 -2.75 8.42 -34.78
CA ALA A 42 -4.19 8.73 -34.59
C ALA A 42 -5.06 7.48 -34.43
N LYS A 43 -4.67 6.31 -34.99
CA LYS A 43 -5.41 5.05 -34.80
C LYS A 43 -5.52 4.64 -33.34
N TYR A 44 -4.55 5.02 -32.50
CA TYR A 44 -4.55 4.69 -31.08
C TYR A 44 -5.52 5.52 -30.22
N VAL A 45 -6.27 6.48 -30.79
CA VAL A 45 -7.36 7.18 -30.09
C VAL A 45 -8.45 6.17 -29.69
N LYS A 46 -8.81 5.29 -30.62
CA LYS A 46 -9.77 4.20 -30.35
C LYS A 46 -9.00 2.94 -29.96
N TRP A 47 -9.41 2.33 -28.84
CA TRP A 47 -8.75 1.11 -28.40
C TRP A 47 -9.22 -0.09 -29.20
N SER A 48 -8.28 -0.80 -29.79
CA SER A 48 -8.52 -2.01 -30.59
C SER A 48 -7.41 -3.03 -30.31
N ILE A 49 -7.76 -4.32 -30.23
CA ILE A 49 -6.79 -5.41 -30.08
C ILE A 49 -5.89 -5.50 -31.33
N ALA A 50 -6.45 -5.23 -32.50
CA ALA A 50 -5.71 -5.27 -33.78
C ALA A 50 -4.53 -4.26 -33.84
N ASP A 51 -4.56 -3.22 -33.00
CA ASP A 51 -3.52 -2.19 -32.93
C ASP A 51 -2.45 -2.49 -31.86
N LEU A 52 -2.53 -3.63 -31.18
CA LEU A 52 -1.56 -4.06 -30.16
C LEU A 52 -0.57 -5.07 -30.74
N PRO A 53 0.68 -5.10 -30.25
CA PRO A 53 1.23 -4.23 -29.22
C PRO A 53 1.67 -2.85 -29.74
N ILE A 54 1.60 -1.84 -28.87
CA ILE A 54 2.14 -0.50 -29.12
C ILE A 54 3.58 -0.46 -28.61
N LEU A 55 4.54 -0.45 -29.53
CA LEU A 55 5.99 -0.50 -29.28
C LEU A 55 6.66 0.67 -30.01
N PRO A 56 6.80 1.85 -29.37
CA PRO A 56 7.39 3.02 -30.01
C PRO A 56 8.86 2.80 -30.39
N GLN A 57 9.21 3.08 -31.65
CA GLN A 57 10.60 3.06 -32.11
C GLN A 57 11.34 4.36 -31.75
N LYS A 58 10.60 5.49 -31.72
CA LYS A 58 11.09 6.80 -31.25
C LYS A 58 10.18 7.28 -30.13
N TRP A 59 10.78 7.52 -28.99
CA TRP A 59 10.05 8.01 -27.82
C TRP A 59 9.74 9.51 -27.97
N GLN A 60 8.50 9.88 -27.66
CA GLN A 60 8.02 11.26 -27.66
C GLN A 60 7.68 11.68 -26.24
N TYR A 61 8.05 12.90 -25.91
CA TYR A 61 7.84 13.52 -24.62
C TYR A 61 7.04 14.80 -24.76
N LEU A 62 6.16 15.08 -23.80
CA LEU A 62 5.31 16.26 -23.77
C LEU A 62 5.47 17.00 -22.45
N VAL A 63 5.40 18.32 -22.51
CA VAL A 63 5.29 19.15 -21.31
C VAL A 63 3.89 18.98 -20.75
N SER A 64 3.79 18.60 -19.47
CA SER A 64 2.51 18.45 -18.79
C SER A 64 1.75 19.77 -18.73
N ALA A 65 0.46 19.75 -19.03
CA ALA A 65 -0.37 20.96 -19.07
C ALA A 65 -0.40 21.71 -17.72
N SER A 66 -0.36 20.98 -16.61
CA SER A 66 -0.39 21.54 -15.25
C SER A 66 0.90 22.26 -14.86
N THR A 67 2.04 21.89 -15.46
CA THR A 67 3.37 22.42 -15.11
C THR A 67 3.96 23.32 -16.21
N LYS A 68 3.21 23.58 -17.27
CA LYS A 68 3.64 24.36 -18.45
C LYS A 68 4.22 25.71 -18.10
N LYS A 69 3.64 26.41 -17.09
CA LYS A 69 4.16 27.72 -16.64
C LYS A 69 5.60 27.58 -16.11
N GLN A 70 5.84 26.64 -15.19
CA GLN A 70 7.14 26.45 -14.58
C GLN A 70 8.17 25.94 -15.62
N PHE A 71 7.76 25.04 -16.54
CA PHE A 71 8.61 24.63 -17.63
C PHE A 71 9.04 25.82 -18.50
N GLY A 72 8.12 26.72 -18.85
CA GLY A 72 8.45 27.91 -19.64
C GLY A 72 9.42 28.88 -18.92
N ILE A 73 9.36 28.96 -17.59
CA ILE A 73 10.33 29.72 -16.79
C ILE A 73 11.71 29.05 -16.88
N LEU A 74 11.80 27.76 -16.61
CA LEU A 74 13.07 27.02 -16.71
C LEU A 74 13.69 27.11 -18.09
N GLN A 75 12.89 26.96 -19.15
CA GLN A 75 13.35 27.10 -20.52
C GLN A 75 13.95 28.49 -20.79
N LYS A 76 13.28 29.55 -20.37
CA LYS A 76 13.79 30.93 -20.51
C LYS A 76 15.10 31.13 -19.74
N LEU A 77 15.18 30.64 -18.49
CA LEU A 77 16.39 30.74 -17.68
C LEU A 77 17.56 30.00 -18.30
N MET A 78 17.36 28.78 -18.80
CA MET A 78 18.39 27.99 -19.45
C MET A 78 18.93 28.64 -20.74
N HIS A 79 18.15 29.51 -21.39
CA HIS A 79 18.55 30.20 -22.64
C HIS A 79 19.04 31.65 -22.43
N ARG A 80 19.05 32.15 -21.18
CA ARG A 80 19.59 33.49 -20.90
C ARG A 80 21.04 33.58 -21.34
N PRO A 81 21.44 34.68 -22.02
CA PRO A 81 22.81 34.83 -22.54
C PRO A 81 23.88 34.96 -21.45
N ASP A 82 23.47 35.43 -20.25
CA ASP A 82 24.31 35.58 -19.07
C ASP A 82 24.38 34.31 -18.18
N VAL A 83 23.86 33.20 -18.64
CA VAL A 83 24.01 31.89 -17.99
C VAL A 83 25.04 31.06 -18.76
N ASP A 84 26.15 30.73 -18.10
CA ASP A 84 27.24 29.97 -18.73
C ASP A 84 27.05 28.45 -18.60
N SER A 85 26.57 28.01 -17.48
CA SER A 85 26.42 26.58 -17.16
C SER A 85 25.21 26.32 -16.28
N ILE A 86 24.81 25.08 -16.18
CA ILE A 86 23.65 24.64 -15.40
C ILE A 86 24.11 23.62 -14.36
N VAL A 87 23.54 23.68 -13.17
CA VAL A 87 23.78 22.67 -12.11
C VAL A 87 22.50 21.87 -11.89
N ASN A 88 22.54 20.58 -12.18
CA ASN A 88 21.48 19.66 -11.79
C ASN A 88 21.53 19.44 -10.28
N SER A 89 20.59 20.07 -9.56
CA SER A 89 20.44 19.98 -8.11
C SER A 89 19.12 19.27 -7.72
N CYS A 90 18.55 18.47 -8.64
CA CYS A 90 17.42 17.60 -8.31
C CYS A 90 17.87 16.47 -7.37
N ASP A 91 16.92 15.74 -6.81
CA ASP A 91 17.17 14.67 -5.83
C ASP A 91 18.27 13.71 -6.29
N SER A 92 19.06 13.21 -5.35
CA SER A 92 20.26 12.42 -5.61
C SER A 92 19.91 10.94 -5.87
N GLY A 93 19.17 10.69 -6.96
CA GLY A 93 18.73 9.37 -7.38
C GLY A 93 18.29 9.35 -8.83
N ARG A 94 17.84 8.17 -9.31
CA ARG A 94 17.35 7.92 -10.67
C ARG A 94 16.25 8.92 -11.07
N GLU A 95 15.32 9.19 -10.16
CA GLU A 95 14.17 10.06 -10.41
C GLU A 95 14.59 11.50 -10.64
N GLY A 96 15.46 12.06 -9.77
CA GLY A 96 15.94 13.43 -9.93
C GLY A 96 16.77 13.63 -11.19
N GLU A 97 17.58 12.64 -11.58
CA GLU A 97 18.33 12.66 -12.81
C GLU A 97 17.40 12.64 -14.04
N LEU A 98 16.35 11.80 -14.02
CA LEU A 98 15.34 11.71 -15.07
C LEU A 98 14.58 13.04 -15.22
N ILE A 99 14.06 13.59 -14.14
CA ILE A 99 13.30 14.85 -14.14
C ILE A 99 14.14 15.97 -14.78
N PHE A 100 15.38 16.13 -14.33
CA PHE A 100 16.25 17.18 -14.85
C PHE A 100 16.55 17.00 -16.34
N ARG A 101 17.01 15.81 -16.75
CA ARG A 101 17.42 15.59 -18.16
C ARG A 101 16.26 15.67 -19.13
N LEU A 102 15.08 15.22 -18.76
CA LEU A 102 13.89 15.39 -19.60
C LEU A 102 13.54 16.87 -19.79
N VAL A 103 13.62 17.69 -18.72
CA VAL A 103 13.39 19.14 -18.82
C VAL A 103 14.49 19.80 -19.66
N TYR A 104 15.75 19.48 -19.44
CA TYR A 104 16.89 20.01 -20.18
C TYR A 104 16.78 19.70 -21.69
N GLN A 105 16.48 18.47 -22.04
CA GLN A 105 16.32 18.03 -23.44
C GLN A 105 15.08 18.67 -24.07
N GLN A 106 13.95 18.67 -23.39
CA GLN A 106 12.70 19.25 -23.90
C GLN A 106 12.77 20.77 -24.04
N ALA A 107 13.57 21.43 -23.19
CA ALA A 107 13.86 22.86 -23.32
C ALA A 107 14.76 23.16 -24.55
N GLY A 108 15.45 22.16 -25.10
CA GLY A 108 16.41 22.32 -26.19
C GLY A 108 17.71 23.02 -25.76
N CYS A 109 18.05 22.96 -24.47
CA CYS A 109 19.27 23.55 -23.93
C CYS A 109 20.51 22.78 -24.41
N LYS A 110 21.58 23.51 -24.68
CA LYS A 110 22.90 22.97 -25.15
C LYS A 110 24.06 23.41 -24.24
N LYS A 111 23.78 24.16 -23.18
CA LYS A 111 24.80 24.62 -22.26
C LYS A 111 25.37 23.46 -21.45
N PRO A 112 26.65 23.49 -21.07
CA PRO A 112 27.21 22.45 -20.22
C PRO A 112 26.48 22.41 -18.89
N PHE A 113 26.34 21.20 -18.31
CA PHE A 113 25.78 21.03 -16.99
C PHE A 113 26.60 20.06 -16.15
N SER A 114 26.60 20.32 -14.84
CA SER A 114 27.23 19.52 -13.82
C SER A 114 26.19 18.97 -12.85
N ARG A 115 26.56 17.97 -12.08
CA ARG A 115 25.72 17.33 -11.08
C ARG A 115 26.14 17.72 -9.67
N LEU A 116 25.19 18.24 -8.89
CA LEU A 116 25.27 18.36 -7.47
C LEU A 116 24.61 17.13 -6.83
N TRP A 117 25.39 16.37 -6.06
CA TRP A 117 24.90 15.15 -5.39
C TRP A 117 24.94 15.33 -3.89
N LEU A 118 23.78 15.38 -3.24
CA LEU A 118 23.64 15.65 -1.80
C LEU A 118 22.60 14.70 -1.17
N SER A 119 22.95 14.16 0.01
CA SER A 119 22.03 13.41 0.86
C SER A 119 21.54 14.22 2.07
N SER A 120 22.03 15.45 2.23
CA SER A 120 21.70 16.37 3.32
C SER A 120 21.51 17.79 2.79
N MET A 121 20.56 18.53 3.39
CA MET A 121 20.29 19.94 3.08
C MET A 121 20.89 20.92 4.12
N GLU A 122 21.81 20.46 4.93
CA GLU A 122 22.57 21.31 5.85
C GLU A 122 23.48 22.27 5.08
N GLU A 123 23.67 23.51 5.59
CA GLU A 123 24.38 24.56 4.87
C GLU A 123 25.81 24.16 4.48
N ASN A 124 26.51 23.42 5.35
CA ASN A 124 27.88 22.95 5.10
C ASN A 124 27.91 21.91 3.98
N ALA A 125 26.98 20.95 3.99
CA ALA A 125 26.87 19.94 2.92
C ALA A 125 26.59 20.59 1.56
N ILE A 126 25.73 21.60 1.51
CA ILE A 126 25.45 22.36 0.29
C ILE A 126 26.72 23.09 -0.21
N ARG A 127 27.45 23.78 0.65
CA ARG A 127 28.69 24.49 0.29
C ARG A 127 29.75 23.55 -0.27
N GLU A 128 29.98 22.46 0.43
CA GLU A 128 30.93 21.41 0.05
C GLU A 128 30.54 20.76 -1.29
N GLY A 129 29.26 20.44 -1.48
CA GLY A 129 28.74 19.88 -2.73
C GLY A 129 28.95 20.82 -3.91
N PHE A 130 28.72 22.12 -3.76
CA PHE A 130 28.99 23.10 -4.81
C PHE A 130 30.48 23.27 -5.11
N ALA A 131 31.35 23.04 -4.13
CA ALA A 131 32.80 23.05 -4.35
C ALA A 131 33.28 21.78 -5.09
N HIS A 132 32.49 20.70 -5.11
CA HIS A 132 32.84 19.38 -5.69
C HIS A 132 31.77 18.89 -6.69
N LEU A 133 31.32 19.80 -7.57
CA LEU A 133 30.39 19.43 -8.63
C LEU A 133 31.01 18.36 -9.56
N LYS A 134 30.21 17.37 -9.93
CA LYS A 134 30.65 16.27 -10.79
C LYS A 134 30.24 16.48 -12.24
N PRO A 135 31.00 15.95 -13.20
CA PRO A 135 30.60 15.95 -14.60
C PRO A 135 29.29 15.20 -14.80
N SER A 136 28.42 15.73 -15.64
CA SER A 136 27.12 15.11 -15.97
C SER A 136 27.25 13.70 -16.55
N THR A 137 28.35 13.41 -17.23
CA THR A 137 28.61 12.12 -17.87
C THR A 137 28.79 10.97 -16.90
N GLU A 138 29.19 11.24 -15.65
CA GLU A 138 29.24 10.20 -14.61
C GLU A 138 27.86 9.61 -14.27
N TYR A 139 26.78 10.31 -14.65
CA TYR A 139 25.39 9.92 -14.35
C TYR A 139 24.61 9.44 -15.57
N ASP A 140 25.27 9.19 -16.71
CA ASP A 140 24.61 8.72 -17.94
C ASP A 140 24.00 7.33 -17.77
N ALA A 141 24.68 6.41 -17.08
CA ALA A 141 24.18 5.08 -16.78
C ALA A 141 22.96 5.12 -15.85
N LEU A 142 22.99 5.98 -14.84
CA LEU A 142 21.86 6.23 -13.93
C LEU A 142 20.63 6.75 -14.68
N TYR A 143 20.83 7.73 -15.57
CA TYR A 143 19.78 8.26 -16.43
C TYR A 143 19.20 7.19 -17.35
N ASN A 144 20.04 6.36 -17.97
CA ASN A 144 19.61 5.28 -18.85
C ASN A 144 18.76 4.23 -18.09
N ALA A 145 19.15 3.89 -16.86
CA ALA A 145 18.35 3.00 -16.03
C ALA A 145 16.96 3.60 -15.72
N ALA A 146 16.91 4.90 -15.39
CA ALA A 146 15.67 5.63 -15.17
C ALA A 146 14.76 5.66 -16.40
N LEU A 147 15.31 5.93 -17.58
CA LEU A 147 14.60 5.91 -18.86
C LEU A 147 14.04 4.52 -19.19
N CYS A 148 14.84 3.48 -19.02
CA CYS A 148 14.42 2.11 -19.25
C CYS A 148 13.21 1.76 -18.36
N ARG A 149 13.24 2.12 -17.09
CA ARG A 149 12.15 1.90 -16.16
C ARG A 149 10.87 2.65 -16.57
N GLU A 150 10.97 3.94 -16.86
CA GLU A 150 9.82 4.77 -17.27
C GLU A 150 9.16 4.21 -18.53
N ARG A 151 9.97 3.87 -19.55
CA ARG A 151 9.49 3.31 -20.81
C ARG A 151 8.85 1.94 -20.66
N ALA A 152 9.47 1.06 -19.87
CA ALA A 152 8.94 -0.27 -19.61
C ALA A 152 7.60 -0.20 -18.84
N ASP A 153 7.51 0.63 -17.80
CA ASP A 153 6.27 0.85 -17.06
C ASP A 153 5.16 1.41 -17.95
N TRP A 154 5.49 2.36 -18.86
CA TRP A 154 4.54 2.88 -19.84
C TRP A 154 4.06 1.80 -20.81
N MET A 155 4.98 0.99 -21.36
CA MET A 155 4.62 -0.06 -22.32
C MET A 155 3.74 -1.13 -21.69
N VAL A 156 4.06 -1.61 -20.50
CA VAL A 156 3.23 -2.59 -19.77
C VAL A 156 1.87 -1.99 -19.44
N GLY A 157 1.87 -0.78 -18.87
CA GLY A 157 0.64 -0.10 -18.48
C GLY A 157 -0.32 0.11 -19.64
N ILE A 158 0.18 0.60 -20.78
CA ILE A 158 -0.65 0.90 -21.95
C ILE A 158 -1.13 -0.39 -22.65
N ASN A 159 -0.23 -1.31 -22.94
CA ASN A 159 -0.58 -2.50 -23.71
C ASN A 159 -1.50 -3.44 -22.90
N ALA A 160 -1.14 -3.76 -21.66
CA ALA A 160 -1.97 -4.64 -20.84
C ALA A 160 -3.32 -3.99 -20.51
N SER A 161 -3.38 -2.69 -20.15
CA SER A 161 -4.66 -2.04 -19.86
C SER A 161 -5.57 -2.03 -21.09
N ARG A 162 -5.06 -1.75 -22.29
CA ARG A 162 -5.84 -1.76 -23.52
C ARG A 162 -6.29 -3.17 -23.88
N LEU A 163 -5.39 -4.15 -23.81
CA LEU A 163 -5.69 -5.54 -24.10
C LEU A 163 -6.87 -6.04 -23.25
N PHE A 164 -6.74 -5.97 -21.94
CA PHE A 164 -7.78 -6.45 -21.02
C PHE A 164 -9.07 -5.61 -21.12
N SER A 165 -8.95 -4.29 -21.33
CA SER A 165 -10.13 -3.46 -21.54
C SER A 165 -10.91 -3.82 -22.82
N CYS A 166 -10.21 -4.15 -23.90
CA CYS A 166 -10.85 -4.58 -25.14
C CYS A 166 -11.45 -5.97 -25.01
N LEU A 167 -10.75 -6.92 -24.37
CA LEU A 167 -11.24 -8.28 -24.15
C LEU A 167 -12.54 -8.33 -23.32
N TYR A 168 -12.69 -7.43 -22.35
CA TYR A 168 -13.82 -7.43 -21.42
C TYR A 168 -14.78 -6.24 -21.58
N GLY A 169 -14.56 -5.38 -22.58
CA GLY A 169 -15.47 -4.30 -22.95
C GLY A 169 -15.64 -3.19 -21.90
N GLN A 170 -14.72 -3.05 -20.93
CA GLN A 170 -14.74 -1.98 -19.92
C GLN A 170 -13.32 -1.51 -19.59
N PRO A 171 -13.13 -0.28 -19.08
CA PRO A 171 -11.83 0.21 -18.67
C PRO A 171 -11.26 -0.63 -17.53
N LEU A 172 -10.15 -1.32 -17.80
CA LEU A 172 -9.37 -2.09 -16.83
C LEU A 172 -7.96 -1.52 -16.78
N ALA A 173 -7.54 -1.13 -15.59
CA ALA A 173 -6.20 -0.65 -15.38
C ALA A 173 -5.29 -1.79 -14.91
N VAL A 174 -4.20 -1.99 -15.61
CA VAL A 174 -3.17 -3.00 -15.33
C VAL A 174 -1.83 -2.29 -15.21
N GLY A 175 -0.96 -2.75 -14.32
CA GLY A 175 0.36 -2.17 -14.16
C GLY A 175 1.25 -3.00 -13.25
N ARG A 176 2.56 -2.89 -13.45
CA ARG A 176 3.59 -3.68 -12.77
C ARG A 176 3.52 -3.67 -11.23
N VAL A 177 3.13 -2.55 -10.64
CA VAL A 177 2.99 -2.42 -9.18
C VAL A 177 1.55 -2.73 -8.74
N MET A 178 0.57 -2.17 -9.43
CA MET A 178 -0.83 -2.23 -9.04
C MET A 178 -1.40 -3.66 -9.11
N THR A 179 -1.04 -4.42 -10.14
CA THR A 179 -1.58 -5.77 -10.34
C THR A 179 -1.07 -6.77 -9.31
N PRO A 180 0.23 -6.85 -9.00
CA PRO A 180 0.72 -7.70 -7.90
C PRO A 180 0.11 -7.33 -6.54
N VAL A 181 -0.06 -6.05 -6.22
CA VAL A 181 -0.70 -5.62 -4.97
C VAL A 181 -2.14 -6.11 -4.87
N LEU A 182 -2.90 -6.05 -5.98
CA LEU A 182 -4.24 -6.63 -6.03
C LEU A 182 -4.19 -8.16 -5.88
N ALA A 183 -3.25 -8.84 -6.55
CA ALA A 183 -3.07 -10.28 -6.46
C ALA A 183 -2.78 -10.73 -5.02
N MET A 184 -1.91 -10.03 -4.29
CA MET A 184 -1.64 -10.31 -2.87
C MET A 184 -2.92 -10.28 -2.02
N THR A 185 -3.81 -9.31 -2.27
CA THR A 185 -5.09 -9.22 -1.53
C THR A 185 -6.04 -10.35 -1.91
N VAL A 186 -6.13 -10.72 -3.19
CA VAL A 186 -6.97 -11.83 -3.67
C VAL A 186 -6.49 -13.16 -3.10
N VAL A 187 -5.18 -13.43 -3.13
CA VAL A 187 -4.58 -14.64 -2.57
C VAL A 187 -4.82 -14.73 -1.06
N ARG A 188 -4.69 -13.61 -0.33
CA ARG A 188 -4.97 -13.55 1.11
C ARG A 188 -6.42 -13.93 1.40
N GLU A 189 -7.38 -13.38 0.68
CA GLU A 189 -8.80 -13.68 0.88
C GLU A 189 -9.15 -15.13 0.48
N ALA A 190 -8.52 -15.66 -0.56
CA ALA A 190 -8.65 -17.08 -0.94
C ALA A 190 -8.13 -18.01 0.17
N ALA A 191 -6.98 -17.68 0.77
CA ALA A 191 -6.42 -18.43 1.89
C ALA A 191 -7.33 -18.38 3.14
N ILE A 192 -7.96 -17.21 3.42
CA ILE A 192 -8.92 -17.07 4.51
C ILE A 192 -10.18 -17.92 4.24
N ALA A 193 -10.70 -17.87 3.01
CA ALA A 193 -11.90 -18.62 2.61
C ALA A 193 -11.69 -20.14 2.61
N ALA A 194 -10.49 -20.59 2.24
CA ALA A 194 -10.14 -22.01 2.22
C ALA A 194 -9.72 -22.56 3.60
N PHE A 195 -9.56 -21.68 4.59
CA PHE A 195 -9.08 -22.10 5.90
C PHE A 195 -10.14 -22.91 6.65
N VAL A 196 -9.73 -24.10 7.10
CA VAL A 196 -10.56 -24.96 7.96
C VAL A 196 -10.04 -24.86 9.40
N PRO A 197 -10.83 -24.30 10.33
CA PRO A 197 -10.42 -24.20 11.71
C PRO A 197 -10.30 -25.57 12.38
N GLU A 198 -9.19 -25.82 13.05
CA GLU A 198 -8.95 -27.03 13.83
C GLU A 198 -9.03 -26.73 15.32
N LYS A 199 -9.80 -27.52 16.05
CA LYS A 199 -9.88 -27.46 17.51
C LYS A 199 -8.64 -28.08 18.11
N PHE A 200 -8.19 -27.49 19.21
CA PHE A 200 -7.16 -28.08 20.06
C PHE A 200 -7.47 -27.83 21.52
N TYR A 201 -6.91 -28.66 22.38
CA TYR A 201 -7.15 -28.61 23.83
C TYR A 201 -5.82 -28.51 24.56
N THR A 202 -5.78 -27.73 25.64
CA THR A 202 -4.63 -27.62 26.53
C THR A 202 -5.09 -27.69 27.99
N VAL A 203 -4.26 -28.22 28.84
CA VAL A 203 -4.48 -28.16 30.29
C VAL A 203 -3.69 -26.99 30.86
N ALA A 204 -4.32 -26.11 31.60
CA ALA A 204 -3.70 -25.00 32.29
C ALA A 204 -3.67 -25.24 33.79
N LEU A 205 -2.50 -25.12 34.40
CA LEU A 205 -2.28 -25.27 35.83
C LEU A 205 -1.94 -23.89 36.43
N SER A 206 -2.72 -23.44 37.39
CA SER A 206 -2.45 -22.21 38.15
C SER A 206 -1.69 -22.54 39.43
N PHE A 207 -0.65 -21.80 39.77
CA PHE A 207 0.18 -22.02 40.93
C PHE A 207 -0.32 -21.18 42.12
N ALA A 208 -0.15 -21.69 43.32
CA ALA A 208 -0.52 -20.95 44.56
C ALA A 208 0.25 -19.65 44.75
N GLY A 209 1.50 -19.55 44.21
CA GLY A 209 2.31 -18.35 44.20
C GLY A 209 2.10 -17.41 43.01
N GLY A 210 1.08 -17.65 42.17
CA GLY A 210 0.78 -16.90 40.97
C GLY A 210 1.40 -17.51 39.70
N GLY A 211 0.88 -17.11 38.55
CA GLY A 211 1.28 -17.65 37.25
C GLY A 211 0.49 -18.88 36.80
N THR A 212 0.51 -19.15 35.50
CA THR A 212 -0.20 -20.29 34.91
C THR A 212 0.73 -20.97 33.93
N ALA A 213 0.88 -22.29 34.01
CA ALA A 213 1.59 -23.12 33.06
C ALA A 213 0.60 -23.88 32.15
N SER A 214 0.95 -24.09 30.91
CA SER A 214 0.13 -24.79 29.94
C SER A 214 0.85 -26.04 29.42
N SER A 215 0.10 -27.11 29.19
CA SER A 215 0.56 -28.31 28.52
C SER A 215 0.79 -28.08 27.03
N LYS A 216 1.32 -29.08 26.34
CA LYS A 216 1.24 -29.20 24.87
C LYS A 216 -0.22 -29.16 24.38
N ARG A 217 -0.42 -28.96 23.09
CA ARG A 217 -1.74 -29.03 22.45
C ARG A 217 -2.13 -30.49 22.18
N PHE A 218 -3.37 -30.83 22.50
CA PHE A 218 -4.01 -32.10 22.18
C PHE A 218 -5.06 -31.91 21.09
N ALA A 219 -5.09 -32.80 20.13
CA ALA A 219 -6.12 -32.79 19.08
C ALA A 219 -7.46 -33.36 19.61
N GLN A 220 -7.41 -34.30 20.53
CA GLN A 220 -8.59 -34.94 21.12
C GLN A 220 -8.86 -34.41 22.52
N LYS A 221 -10.13 -34.08 22.78
CA LYS A 221 -10.56 -33.57 24.08
C LYS A 221 -10.35 -34.57 25.20
N ALA A 222 -10.59 -35.87 24.91
CA ALA A 222 -10.48 -36.97 25.89
C ALA A 222 -9.04 -37.08 26.44
N ASP A 223 -8.01 -36.89 25.62
CA ASP A 223 -6.61 -36.97 26.04
C ASP A 223 -6.29 -35.83 27.04
N ALA A 224 -6.78 -34.62 26.75
CA ALA A 224 -6.59 -33.46 27.59
C ALA A 224 -7.41 -33.59 28.92
N GLU A 225 -8.63 -34.17 28.89
CA GLU A 225 -9.45 -34.45 30.09
C GLU A 225 -8.80 -35.53 30.96
N LEU A 226 -8.19 -36.55 30.36
CA LEU A 226 -7.45 -37.56 31.10
C LEU A 226 -6.24 -36.95 31.82
N LEU A 227 -5.46 -36.13 31.13
CA LEU A 227 -4.36 -35.39 31.76
C LEU A 227 -4.84 -34.49 32.86
N LEU A 228 -5.93 -33.72 32.67
CA LEU A 228 -6.53 -32.85 33.66
C LEU A 228 -6.89 -33.62 34.93
N SER A 229 -7.52 -34.77 34.77
CA SER A 229 -7.93 -35.62 35.92
C SER A 229 -6.71 -36.12 36.70
N LYS A 230 -5.66 -36.55 36.04
CA LYS A 230 -4.36 -36.95 36.63
C LYS A 230 -3.73 -35.79 37.41
N CYS A 231 -3.64 -34.60 36.79
CA CYS A 231 -3.06 -33.43 37.42
C CYS A 231 -3.86 -32.98 38.69
N ARG A 232 -5.18 -33.06 38.63
CA ARG A 232 -6.03 -32.76 39.81
C ARG A 232 -5.81 -33.73 40.97
N LYS A 233 -5.61 -35.02 40.67
CA LYS A 233 -5.31 -36.04 41.67
C LYS A 233 -3.94 -35.83 42.29
N GLU A 234 -2.94 -35.49 41.49
CA GLU A 234 -1.56 -35.26 41.96
C GLU A 234 -1.46 -33.96 42.80
N GLY A 235 -2.14 -32.88 42.36
CA GLY A 235 -2.25 -31.60 43.08
C GLY A 235 -0.93 -30.82 43.25
N ARG A 236 0.13 -31.32 42.68
CA ARG A 236 1.48 -30.75 42.76
C ARG A 236 2.19 -30.81 41.41
N VAL A 237 3.13 -29.90 41.19
CA VAL A 237 4.06 -29.95 40.04
C VAL A 237 5.48 -29.96 40.57
N THR A 238 6.35 -30.67 39.89
CA THR A 238 7.80 -30.63 40.12
C THR A 238 8.47 -29.69 39.12
N VAL A 239 9.24 -28.75 39.64
CA VAL A 239 10.01 -27.82 38.79
C VAL A 239 11.17 -28.55 38.12
N GLN A 240 11.08 -28.75 36.82
CA GLN A 240 12.15 -29.38 36.06
C GLN A 240 13.24 -28.38 35.71
N LYS A 241 12.84 -27.17 35.25
CA LYS A 241 13.76 -26.14 34.78
C LYS A 241 13.17 -24.75 34.99
N MET A 242 14.02 -23.83 35.44
CA MET A 242 13.73 -22.41 35.46
C MET A 242 14.87 -21.66 34.75
N GLU A 243 14.55 -21.05 33.63
CA GLU A 243 15.50 -20.24 32.89
C GLU A 243 15.09 -18.78 32.95
N ARG A 244 16.00 -17.95 33.46
CA ARG A 244 15.86 -16.50 33.43
C ARG A 244 16.87 -15.93 32.48
N LYS A 245 16.40 -15.25 31.43
CA LYS A 245 17.24 -14.61 30.40
C LYS A 245 16.92 -13.13 30.38
N GLU A 246 17.96 -12.31 30.55
CA GLU A 246 17.82 -10.89 30.28
C GLU A 246 17.79 -10.65 28.78
N LYS A 247 16.83 -9.87 28.35
CA LYS A 247 16.62 -9.45 26.96
C LYS A 247 16.64 -7.94 26.88
N SER A 248 17.20 -7.46 25.78
CA SER A 248 17.25 -6.05 25.45
C SER A 248 16.52 -5.84 24.11
N GLU A 249 15.60 -4.90 24.12
CA GLU A 249 14.87 -4.47 22.91
C GLU A 249 15.37 -3.08 22.55
N SER A 250 16.08 -2.99 21.42
CA SER A 250 16.66 -1.73 20.93
C SER A 250 15.58 -0.68 20.67
N PRO A 251 15.90 0.60 20.77
CA PRO A 251 15.02 1.67 20.31
C PRO A 251 14.57 1.47 18.85
N PRO A 252 13.37 1.94 18.49
CA PRO A 252 12.90 1.86 17.11
C PRO A 252 13.76 2.77 16.23
N GLN A 253 13.97 2.39 14.98
CA GLN A 253 14.58 3.27 14.00
C GLN A 253 13.69 4.50 13.73
N LEU A 254 14.25 5.57 13.20
CA LEU A 254 13.50 6.74 12.74
C LEU A 254 12.47 6.34 11.68
N TYR A 255 11.56 7.24 11.36
CA TYR A 255 10.59 6.99 10.30
C TYR A 255 11.16 7.24 8.90
N ASP A 256 10.95 6.26 8.01
CA ASP A 256 10.68 6.51 6.60
C ASP A 256 9.17 6.77 6.39
N LEU A 257 8.76 7.10 5.18
CA LEU A 257 7.35 7.34 4.88
C LEU A 257 6.47 6.10 5.12
N THR A 258 6.94 4.92 4.73
CA THR A 258 6.16 3.68 4.86
C THR A 258 5.91 3.33 6.33
N ALA A 259 6.94 3.42 7.18
CA ALA A 259 6.80 3.14 8.61
C ALA A 259 5.87 4.16 9.30
N LEU A 260 5.94 5.45 8.91
CA LEU A 260 5.00 6.47 9.38
C LEU A 260 3.55 6.15 8.96
N GLN A 261 3.32 5.78 7.71
CA GLN A 261 2.00 5.41 7.20
C GLN A 261 1.42 4.20 7.90
N ARG A 262 2.26 3.20 8.18
CA ARG A 262 1.89 1.99 8.92
C ARG A 262 1.44 2.31 10.35
N ASP A 263 2.24 3.08 11.08
CA ASP A 263 1.91 3.46 12.46
C ASP A 263 0.69 4.41 12.50
N ALA A 264 0.57 5.36 11.58
CA ALA A 264 -0.61 6.22 11.48
C ALA A 264 -1.89 5.42 11.18
N ASN A 265 -1.80 4.39 10.33
CA ASN A 265 -2.94 3.50 10.10
C ASN A 265 -3.30 2.69 11.35
N ARG A 266 -2.30 2.08 12.00
CA ARG A 266 -2.49 1.23 13.19
C ARG A 266 -3.01 2.01 14.39
N LEU A 267 -2.48 3.20 14.65
CA LEU A 267 -2.77 3.99 15.86
C LEU A 267 -3.95 4.95 15.67
N LEU A 268 -4.08 5.54 14.49
CA LEU A 268 -5.04 6.63 14.21
C LEU A 268 -6.14 6.24 13.21
N GLY A 269 -5.97 5.12 12.48
CA GLY A 269 -6.90 4.70 11.42
C GLY A 269 -6.81 5.55 10.16
N PHE A 270 -5.72 6.33 9.98
CA PHE A 270 -5.49 7.09 8.76
C PHE A 270 -5.16 6.17 7.59
N THR A 271 -5.58 6.54 6.38
CA THR A 271 -5.10 5.88 5.18
C THR A 271 -3.65 6.30 4.90
N ALA A 272 -2.93 5.50 4.11
CA ALA A 272 -1.58 5.84 3.68
C ALA A 272 -1.56 7.19 2.92
N GLN A 273 -2.57 7.45 2.09
CA GLN A 273 -2.70 8.72 1.37
C GLN A 273 -2.95 9.89 2.32
N GLN A 274 -3.88 9.75 3.29
CA GLN A 274 -4.11 10.81 4.29
C GLN A 274 -2.86 11.14 5.08
N THR A 275 -2.09 10.13 5.46
CA THR A 275 -0.82 10.32 6.18
C THR A 275 0.19 11.09 5.34
N LEU A 276 0.30 10.75 4.05
CA LEU A 276 1.16 11.47 3.11
C LEU A 276 0.70 12.93 2.94
N ASP A 277 -0.60 13.18 2.79
CA ASP A 277 -1.14 14.51 2.61
C ASP A 277 -0.86 15.40 3.84
N TYR A 278 -1.04 14.86 5.05
CA TYR A 278 -0.69 15.57 6.29
C TYR A 278 0.82 15.83 6.41
N ALA A 279 1.65 14.82 6.09
CA ALA A 279 3.09 14.98 6.12
C ALA A 279 3.56 16.02 5.07
N GLN A 280 2.97 16.04 3.87
CA GLN A 280 3.25 17.02 2.84
C GLN A 280 2.91 18.44 3.32
N SER A 281 1.73 18.63 3.93
CA SER A 281 1.33 19.91 4.50
C SER A 281 2.27 20.39 5.62
N LEU A 282 2.70 19.48 6.50
CA LEU A 282 3.68 19.80 7.55
C LEU A 282 5.04 20.21 6.97
N TYR A 283 5.49 19.53 5.90
CA TYR A 283 6.71 19.90 5.19
C TYR A 283 6.62 21.30 4.56
N GLU A 284 5.52 21.63 3.90
CA GLU A 284 5.27 22.95 3.31
C GLU A 284 5.25 24.06 4.36
N LYS A 285 4.75 23.74 5.57
CA LYS A 285 4.83 24.59 6.76
C LYS A 285 6.22 24.60 7.41
N ARG A 286 7.17 23.84 6.89
CA ARG A 286 8.55 23.69 7.41
C ARG A 286 8.62 23.12 8.83
N LEU A 287 7.65 22.29 9.23
CA LEU A 287 7.61 21.68 10.55
C LEU A 287 8.28 20.31 10.58
N ILE A 288 8.40 19.65 9.43
CA ILE A 288 9.12 18.40 9.27
C ILE A 288 10.06 18.44 8.06
N THR A 289 10.98 17.49 7.97
CA THR A 289 11.83 17.26 6.79
C THR A 289 11.04 16.64 5.65
N TYR A 290 11.64 16.46 4.47
CA TYR A 290 10.95 15.97 3.28
C TYR A 290 10.31 14.60 3.51
N PRO A 291 8.98 14.44 3.27
CA PRO A 291 8.27 13.24 3.72
C PRO A 291 8.48 11.99 2.86
N ARG A 292 8.89 12.13 1.60
CA ARG A 292 9.01 10.98 0.69
C ARG A 292 10.39 10.34 0.75
N THR A 293 10.80 9.94 1.92
CA THR A 293 12.06 9.24 2.16
C THR A 293 11.85 7.76 2.39
N ASP A 294 12.81 6.95 1.99
CA ASP A 294 12.92 5.51 2.27
C ASP A 294 13.97 5.21 3.35
N SER A 295 14.76 6.22 3.77
CA SER A 295 15.75 6.04 4.81
C SER A 295 15.17 6.16 6.21
N ARG A 296 15.71 5.37 7.13
CA ARG A 296 15.45 5.40 8.58
C ARG A 296 16.65 5.88 9.37
N PHE A 297 17.65 6.46 8.67
CA PHE A 297 18.90 6.91 9.23
C PHE A 297 19.19 8.37 8.84
N LEU A 298 20.17 8.96 9.53
CA LEU A 298 20.68 10.30 9.30
C LEU A 298 22.13 10.21 8.81
N THR A 299 22.60 11.28 8.18
CA THR A 299 23.97 11.44 7.75
C THR A 299 24.87 11.92 8.89
N GLU A 300 26.18 11.74 8.77
CA GLU A 300 27.17 12.05 9.80
C GLU A 300 27.21 13.55 10.15
N ASP A 301 27.03 14.44 9.18
CA ASP A 301 26.97 15.90 9.35
C ASP A 301 25.84 16.37 10.25
N MET A 302 24.75 15.58 10.36
CA MET A 302 23.61 15.89 11.23
C MET A 302 23.86 15.56 12.70
N ALA A 303 24.89 14.78 13.03
CA ALA A 303 25.16 14.29 14.38
C ALA A 303 25.32 15.45 15.40
N ALA A 304 26.00 16.52 15.02
CA ALA A 304 26.25 17.67 15.88
C ALA A 304 24.99 18.48 16.21
N SER A 305 24.03 18.56 15.28
CA SER A 305 22.80 19.34 15.43
C SER A 305 21.66 18.56 16.13
N LEU A 306 21.73 17.23 16.14
CA LEU A 306 20.67 16.35 16.63
C LEU A 306 20.34 16.54 18.13
N PRO A 307 21.32 16.69 19.08
CA PRO A 307 20.96 16.90 20.48
C PRO A 307 20.14 18.15 20.75
N GLY A 308 20.40 19.23 20.03
CA GLY A 308 19.62 20.45 20.10
C GLY A 308 18.17 20.22 19.60
N LEU A 309 18.03 19.53 18.47
CA LEU A 309 16.71 19.20 17.91
C LEU A 309 15.91 18.30 18.86
N VAL A 310 16.52 17.31 19.49
CA VAL A 310 15.87 16.43 20.47
C VAL A 310 15.38 17.23 21.68
N THR A 311 16.21 18.14 22.18
CA THR A 311 15.87 19.01 23.32
C THR A 311 14.67 19.93 22.97
N ASP A 312 14.71 20.59 21.82
CA ASP A 312 13.65 21.47 21.36
C ASP A 312 12.35 20.71 21.11
N THR A 313 12.43 19.50 20.54
CA THR A 313 11.28 18.60 20.36
C THR A 313 10.70 18.18 21.71
N GLY A 314 11.54 17.79 22.66
CA GLY A 314 11.10 17.44 24.01
C GLY A 314 10.35 18.61 24.69
N ARG A 315 10.88 19.83 24.58
CA ARG A 315 10.24 21.04 25.13
C ARG A 315 8.88 21.32 24.49
N ALA A 316 8.78 21.22 23.17
CA ALA A 316 7.54 21.45 22.42
C ALA A 316 6.40 20.48 22.83
N PHE A 317 6.75 19.28 23.30
CA PHE A 317 5.79 18.28 23.78
C PHE A 317 5.79 18.13 25.31
N ALA A 318 6.25 19.12 26.05
CA ALA A 318 6.28 19.16 27.52
C ALA A 318 6.92 17.93 28.17
N VAL A 319 8.07 17.52 27.62
CA VAL A 319 8.90 16.45 28.21
C VAL A 319 9.83 17.10 29.23
N GLU A 320 9.49 16.97 30.51
CA GLU A 320 10.20 17.64 31.62
C GLU A 320 11.53 16.96 32.01
N LYS A 321 11.62 15.64 31.81
CA LYS A 321 12.82 14.88 32.19
C LYS A 321 13.92 14.96 31.13
N PRO A 322 15.20 15.00 31.50
CA PRO A 322 16.28 14.87 30.55
C PRO A 322 16.15 13.61 29.71
N ILE A 323 16.33 13.76 28.41
CA ILE A 323 16.25 12.65 27.45
C ILE A 323 17.66 12.14 27.24
N PRO A 324 17.96 10.86 27.51
CA PRO A 324 19.22 10.25 27.09
C PRO A 324 19.33 10.34 25.57
N ILE A 325 20.47 10.82 25.06
CA ILE A 325 20.64 11.05 23.61
C ILE A 325 21.78 10.21 23.09
N HIS A 326 21.48 9.06 22.51
CA HIS A 326 22.46 8.18 21.90
C HIS A 326 22.47 8.40 20.37
N VAL A 327 23.15 9.47 19.94
CA VAL A 327 23.17 9.96 18.55
C VAL A 327 23.58 8.86 17.56
N GLN A 328 24.59 8.05 17.90
CA GLN A 328 25.14 7.03 17.01
C GLN A 328 24.13 5.93 16.59
N GLN A 329 23.05 5.76 17.34
CA GLN A 329 22.03 4.76 17.01
C GLN A 329 21.24 5.10 15.73
N VAL A 330 21.19 6.37 15.37
CA VAL A 330 20.41 6.88 14.25
C VAL A 330 21.26 7.41 13.10
N ILE A 331 22.59 7.43 13.27
CA ILE A 331 23.53 7.89 12.24
C ILE A 331 24.05 6.69 11.44
N ASN A 332 23.83 6.72 10.15
CA ASN A 332 24.42 5.79 9.18
C ASN A 332 24.23 6.33 7.76
N GLY A 333 25.16 7.15 7.29
CA GLY A 333 25.09 7.79 5.98
C GLY A 333 25.10 6.80 4.82
N SER A 334 25.69 5.60 4.99
CA SER A 334 25.67 4.57 3.95
C SER A 334 24.26 3.98 3.67
N LYS A 335 23.32 4.21 4.60
CA LYS A 335 21.90 3.82 4.48
C LYS A 335 20.98 5.01 4.19
N VAL A 336 21.54 6.15 3.84
CA VAL A 336 20.80 7.32 3.36
C VAL A 336 21.01 7.39 1.85
N THR A 337 19.91 7.28 1.12
CA THR A 337 19.88 7.37 -0.34
C THR A 337 19.69 8.83 -0.77
N ASP A 338 18.52 9.20 -1.20
CA ASP A 338 18.17 10.55 -1.67
C ASP A 338 17.91 11.52 -0.50
N HIS A 339 17.27 11.02 0.55
CA HIS A 339 16.84 11.79 1.71
C HIS A 339 17.03 11.01 3.00
N HIS A 340 17.44 11.71 4.06
CA HIS A 340 17.51 11.14 5.39
C HIS A 340 16.13 10.89 6.00
N ALA A 341 16.07 10.20 7.13
CA ALA A 341 14.84 9.89 7.85
C ALA A 341 14.00 11.15 8.18
N LEU A 342 12.70 10.93 8.39
CA LEU A 342 11.76 11.97 8.80
C LEU A 342 12.06 12.49 10.19
N LEU A 343 12.20 13.81 10.28
CA LEU A 343 12.44 14.53 11.53
C LEU A 343 11.51 15.75 11.63
N PRO A 344 11.17 16.19 12.87
CA PRO A 344 10.72 17.55 13.06
C PRO A 344 11.86 18.52 12.75
N THR A 345 11.57 19.77 12.41
CA THR A 345 12.57 20.82 12.16
C THR A 345 12.71 21.75 13.34
N LYS A 346 13.80 22.53 13.36
CA LYS A 346 13.99 23.61 14.36
C LYS A 346 12.85 24.65 14.34
N SER A 347 12.21 24.85 13.19
CA SER A 347 11.08 25.79 13.07
C SER A 347 9.86 25.38 13.89
N MET A 348 9.73 24.08 14.23
CA MET A 348 8.65 23.56 15.07
C MET A 348 8.67 24.19 16.47
N ALA A 349 9.85 24.46 17.04
CA ALA A 349 9.97 25.04 18.40
C ALA A 349 9.32 26.41 18.55
N ASN A 350 9.20 27.16 17.45
CA ASN A 350 8.63 28.52 17.42
C ASN A 350 7.24 28.57 16.74
N ALA A 351 6.67 27.44 16.38
CA ALA A 351 5.38 27.37 15.70
C ALA A 351 4.22 27.28 16.70
N ASP A 352 3.09 27.87 16.35
CA ASP A 352 1.84 27.64 17.07
C ASP A 352 1.27 26.25 16.71
N LEU A 353 1.71 25.26 17.48
CA LEU A 353 1.29 23.89 17.27
C LEU A 353 -0.18 23.65 17.61
N ALA A 354 -0.79 24.50 18.45
CA ALA A 354 -2.20 24.39 18.81
C ALA A 354 -3.14 24.78 17.65
N ALA A 355 -2.66 25.59 16.72
CA ALA A 355 -3.39 25.96 15.51
C ALA A 355 -3.39 24.89 14.41
N LEU A 356 -2.63 23.80 14.56
CA LEU A 356 -2.58 22.74 13.56
C LEU A 356 -3.89 21.95 13.49
N PRO A 357 -4.36 21.61 12.29
CA PRO A 357 -5.43 20.63 12.13
C PRO A 357 -5.11 19.32 12.84
N ALA A 358 -6.10 18.67 13.45
CA ALA A 358 -5.91 17.47 14.25
C ALA A 358 -5.15 16.33 13.54
N GLY A 359 -5.33 16.19 12.22
CA GLY A 359 -4.60 15.18 11.41
C GLY A 359 -3.12 15.49 11.33
N GLU A 360 -2.77 16.75 11.06
CA GLU A 360 -1.38 17.22 10.99
C GLU A 360 -0.71 17.15 12.37
N TRP A 361 -1.39 17.60 13.42
CA TRP A 361 -0.91 17.49 14.78
C TRP A 361 -0.55 16.05 15.15
N ASN A 362 -1.44 15.10 14.86
CA ASN A 362 -1.21 13.70 15.16
C ASN A 362 -0.02 13.12 14.38
N VAL A 363 0.16 13.47 13.10
CA VAL A 363 1.31 13.03 12.31
C VAL A 363 2.62 13.64 12.84
N LEU A 364 2.64 14.93 13.17
CA LEU A 364 3.78 15.60 13.80
C LEU A 364 4.14 14.95 15.14
N ARG A 365 3.12 14.62 15.96
CA ARG A 365 3.29 13.93 17.23
C ARG A 365 3.93 12.55 17.05
N LEU A 366 3.51 11.78 16.04
CA LEU A 366 4.13 10.48 15.73
C LEU A 366 5.61 10.63 15.36
N ILE A 367 5.94 11.57 14.48
CA ILE A 367 7.33 11.82 14.04
C ILE A 367 8.18 12.26 15.22
N SER A 368 7.69 13.17 16.05
CA SER A 368 8.37 13.67 17.24
C SER A 368 8.58 12.58 18.29
N ALA A 369 7.55 11.77 18.56
CA ALA A 369 7.64 10.64 19.47
C ALA A 369 8.68 9.62 19.00
N ARG A 370 8.71 9.35 17.67
CA ARG A 370 9.68 8.43 17.10
C ARG A 370 11.12 8.94 17.25
N LEU A 371 11.38 10.21 17.02
CA LEU A 371 12.70 10.83 17.25
C LEU A 371 13.14 10.64 18.71
N LEU A 372 12.28 11.02 19.67
CA LEU A 372 12.58 10.93 21.09
C LEU A 372 12.81 9.49 21.57
N CYS A 373 12.12 8.52 20.99
CA CYS A 373 12.32 7.10 21.27
C CYS A 373 13.60 6.56 20.64
N ALA A 374 13.89 6.94 19.38
CA ALA A 374 15.01 6.39 18.60
C ALA A 374 16.39 6.71 19.18
N VAL A 375 16.51 7.83 19.88
CA VAL A 375 17.76 8.23 20.55
C VAL A 375 17.83 7.76 22.01
N GLY A 376 16.80 7.08 22.50
CA GLY A 376 16.69 6.64 23.89
C GLY A 376 17.48 5.38 24.21
N GLU A 377 17.39 4.94 25.46
CA GLU A 377 17.99 3.69 25.91
C GLU A 377 17.16 2.47 25.52
N PRO A 378 17.78 1.29 25.39
CA PRO A 378 17.07 0.05 25.17
C PRO A 378 16.09 -0.28 26.31
N HIS A 379 14.96 -0.89 25.97
CA HIS A 379 14.04 -1.51 26.93
C HIS A 379 14.63 -2.85 27.38
N ARG A 380 14.91 -2.98 28.69
CA ARG A 380 15.50 -4.20 29.26
C ARG A 380 14.50 -4.92 30.14
N TYR A 381 14.43 -6.23 29.97
CA TYR A 381 13.55 -7.08 30.77
C TYR A 381 14.14 -8.48 30.96
N ALA A 382 13.77 -9.12 32.05
CA ALA A 382 14.04 -10.52 32.27
C ALA A 382 12.83 -11.36 31.85
N GLU A 383 13.06 -12.29 30.91
CA GLU A 383 12.08 -13.31 30.56
C GLU A 383 12.40 -14.58 31.33
N THR A 384 11.42 -15.05 32.12
CA THR A 384 11.52 -16.30 32.86
C THR A 384 10.68 -17.36 32.17
N THR A 385 11.30 -18.48 31.81
CA THR A 385 10.58 -19.67 31.34
C THR A 385 10.66 -20.72 32.43
N LEU A 386 9.50 -21.13 32.94
CA LEU A 386 9.35 -22.17 33.93
C LEU A 386 8.80 -23.42 33.26
N THR A 387 9.55 -24.52 33.37
CA THR A 387 9.11 -25.86 32.92
C THR A 387 8.86 -26.71 34.14
N THR A 388 7.67 -27.27 34.25
CA THR A 388 7.25 -28.13 35.36
C THR A 388 6.70 -29.44 34.82
N ILE A 389 6.76 -30.48 35.65
CA ILE A 389 6.16 -31.78 35.35
C ILE A 389 4.99 -32.01 36.30
N CYS A 390 3.87 -32.47 35.76
CA CYS A 390 2.71 -32.95 36.48
C CYS A 390 2.14 -34.16 35.72
N ALA A 391 1.89 -35.25 36.43
CA ALA A 391 1.39 -36.49 35.82
C ALA A 391 2.20 -36.95 34.60
N GLU A 392 3.52 -36.89 34.73
CA GLU A 392 4.51 -37.26 33.69
C GLU A 392 4.51 -36.38 32.41
N GLU A 393 3.67 -35.35 32.38
CA GLU A 393 3.59 -34.41 31.27
C GLU A 393 4.24 -33.07 31.61
N GLU A 394 4.84 -32.43 30.57
CA GLU A 394 5.49 -31.14 30.68
C GLU A 394 4.51 -29.97 30.57
N PHE A 395 4.65 -29.01 31.48
CA PHE A 395 3.93 -27.75 31.47
C PHE A 395 4.90 -26.57 31.41
N SER A 396 4.63 -25.61 30.56
CA SER A 396 5.46 -24.42 30.38
C SER A 396 4.71 -23.14 30.77
N ALA A 397 5.37 -22.29 31.53
CA ALA A 397 4.91 -20.93 31.84
C ALA A 397 5.97 -19.92 31.43
N LYS A 398 5.53 -18.74 30.97
CA LYS A 398 6.42 -17.61 30.67
C LYS A 398 6.01 -16.41 31.49
N GLY A 399 7.02 -15.79 32.09
CA GLY A 399 6.88 -14.55 32.83
C GLY A 399 7.83 -13.47 32.29
N LYS A 400 7.49 -12.22 32.58
CA LYS A 400 8.31 -11.07 32.18
C LYS A 400 8.42 -10.10 33.36
N VAL A 401 9.62 -9.66 33.68
CA VAL A 401 9.88 -8.61 34.65
C VAL A 401 10.65 -7.50 33.92
N VAL A 402 10.10 -6.29 33.93
CA VAL A 402 10.75 -5.12 33.34
C VAL A 402 11.90 -4.67 34.27
N LEU A 403 13.11 -4.58 33.75
CA LEU A 403 14.31 -4.11 34.44
C LEU A 403 14.54 -2.62 34.21
N SER A 404 14.33 -2.17 32.98
CA SER A 404 14.37 -0.75 32.58
C SER A 404 13.37 -0.50 31.46
N ASP A 405 12.54 0.50 31.62
CA ASP A 405 11.58 0.88 30.59
C ASP A 405 12.25 1.38 29.29
N GLY A 406 13.42 2.03 29.42
CA GLY A 406 14.12 2.61 28.28
C GLY A 406 13.21 3.50 27.42
N TRP A 407 13.34 3.39 26.09
CA TRP A 407 12.56 4.17 25.13
C TRP A 407 11.02 3.99 25.24
N LYS A 408 10.56 2.88 25.80
CA LYS A 408 9.10 2.63 25.99
C LYS A 408 8.44 3.58 26.98
N ALA A 409 9.22 4.11 27.95
CA ALA A 409 8.71 5.16 28.84
C ALA A 409 8.34 6.42 28.04
N MET A 410 9.19 6.80 27.08
CA MET A 410 8.95 7.95 26.21
C MET A 410 7.77 7.69 25.26
N GLU A 411 7.70 6.51 24.66
CA GLU A 411 6.57 6.10 23.81
C GLU A 411 5.23 6.20 24.57
N ARG A 412 5.17 5.66 25.80
CA ARG A 412 3.97 5.77 26.63
C ARG A 412 3.62 7.22 26.98
N LYS A 413 4.61 8.05 27.27
CA LYS A 413 4.36 9.47 27.55
C LYS A 413 3.79 10.19 26.34
N MET A 414 4.36 9.97 25.17
CA MET A 414 3.98 10.65 23.95
C MET A 414 2.68 10.11 23.32
N LEU A 415 2.46 8.79 23.37
CA LEU A 415 1.44 8.10 22.59
C LEU A 415 0.50 7.21 23.44
N GLY A 416 0.63 7.22 24.78
CA GLY A 416 -0.04 6.24 25.67
C GLY A 416 -1.54 6.07 25.42
N GLU A 417 -2.26 7.15 25.16
CA GLU A 417 -3.70 7.11 24.83
C GLU A 417 -4.01 6.39 23.51
N LEU A 418 -3.06 6.39 22.55
CA LEU A 418 -3.19 5.73 21.25
C LEU A 418 -2.80 4.25 21.31
N LEU A 419 -1.87 3.90 22.20
CA LEU A 419 -1.36 2.53 22.35
C LEU A 419 -2.40 1.56 22.95
N GLY A 420 -3.44 2.09 23.57
CA GLY A 420 -4.47 1.29 24.25
C GLY A 420 -3.98 0.64 25.54
N LYS A 421 -4.83 -0.21 26.15
CA LYS A 421 -4.47 -0.92 27.38
C LYS A 421 -3.38 -1.95 27.10
N GLN A 422 -2.24 -1.78 27.72
CA GLN A 422 -1.18 -2.78 27.72
C GLN A 422 -1.52 -3.86 28.74
N LYS A 423 -1.25 -5.13 28.39
CA LYS A 423 -1.37 -6.23 29.35
C LYS A 423 -0.26 -6.11 30.39
N GLU A 424 -0.62 -6.23 31.64
CA GLU A 424 0.39 -6.30 32.70
C GLU A 424 1.28 -7.54 32.48
N PRO A 425 2.59 -7.40 32.70
CA PRO A 425 3.50 -8.52 32.58
C PRO A 425 3.19 -9.58 33.64
N VAL A 426 3.13 -10.83 33.24
CA VAL A 426 2.94 -11.96 34.16
C VAL A 426 4.26 -12.16 34.91
N VAL A 427 4.20 -12.07 36.23
CA VAL A 427 5.33 -12.40 37.11
C VAL A 427 5.16 -13.85 37.56
N LEU A 428 6.19 -14.68 37.38
CA LEU A 428 6.21 -16.05 37.87
C LEU A 428 6.83 -16.10 39.27
N PRO A 429 6.46 -17.07 40.10
CA PRO A 429 7.07 -17.27 41.41
C PRO A 429 8.56 -17.62 41.27
N ASP A 430 9.34 -17.18 42.24
CA ASP A 430 10.76 -17.54 42.32
C ASP A 430 10.87 -18.94 42.95
N VAL A 431 11.18 -19.93 42.13
CA VAL A 431 11.18 -21.36 42.54
C VAL A 431 12.49 -22.01 42.12
N GLN A 432 12.99 -22.93 42.92
CA GLN A 432 14.22 -23.67 42.64
C GLN A 432 13.95 -24.94 41.82
N LYS A 433 14.96 -25.40 41.08
CA LYS A 433 14.92 -26.68 40.40
C LYS A 433 14.65 -27.80 41.39
N GLN A 434 13.82 -28.78 41.01
CA GLN A 434 13.35 -29.92 41.82
C GLN A 434 12.42 -29.52 42.99
N SER A 435 12.08 -28.25 43.20
CA SER A 435 11.05 -27.88 44.17
C SER A 435 9.68 -28.32 43.70
N GLN A 436 8.80 -28.58 44.68
CA GLN A 436 7.41 -28.88 44.44
C GLN A 436 6.55 -27.63 44.65
N CYS A 437 5.67 -27.36 43.71
CA CYS A 437 4.69 -26.25 43.80
C CYS A 437 3.29 -26.85 43.87
N SER A 438 2.47 -26.30 44.76
CA SER A 438 1.06 -26.67 44.84
C SER A 438 0.26 -26.10 43.68
N VAL A 439 -0.59 -26.90 43.08
CA VAL A 439 -1.51 -26.50 42.03
C VAL A 439 -2.76 -25.92 42.71
N ALA A 440 -2.97 -24.61 42.57
CA ALA A 440 -4.15 -23.92 43.07
C ALA A 440 -5.42 -24.18 42.23
N GLY A 441 -5.22 -24.48 40.96
CA GLY A 441 -6.31 -24.77 40.03
C GLY A 441 -5.81 -25.46 38.77
N ALA A 442 -6.65 -26.34 38.23
CA ALA A 442 -6.40 -27.01 36.94
C ALA A 442 -7.65 -26.91 36.06
N GLU A 443 -7.51 -26.41 34.86
CA GLU A 443 -8.61 -26.20 33.90
C GLU A 443 -8.28 -26.69 32.50
N LEU A 444 -9.30 -27.17 31.81
CA LEU A 444 -9.22 -27.48 30.38
C LEU A 444 -9.47 -26.18 29.59
N LYS A 445 -8.59 -25.85 28.68
CA LYS A 445 -8.79 -24.76 27.73
C LYS A 445 -8.98 -25.31 26.31
N GLU A 446 -10.11 -24.95 25.73
CA GLU A 446 -10.40 -25.20 24.33
C GLU A 446 -9.92 -24.00 23.50
N GLY A 447 -9.18 -24.27 22.47
CA GLY A 447 -8.72 -23.29 21.49
C GLY A 447 -9.05 -23.74 20.08
N GLN A 448 -8.94 -22.83 19.15
CA GLN A 448 -9.13 -23.10 17.73
C GLN A 448 -8.06 -22.36 16.93
N THR A 449 -7.52 -23.00 15.88
CA THR A 449 -6.66 -22.32 14.94
C THR A 449 -7.46 -21.21 14.23
N SER A 450 -6.79 -20.15 13.84
CA SER A 450 -7.44 -19.02 13.16
C SER A 450 -6.81 -18.77 11.80
N PRO A 451 -7.60 -18.32 10.81
CA PRO A 451 -7.08 -17.98 9.49
C PRO A 451 -6.10 -16.79 9.57
N PRO A 452 -5.32 -16.56 8.50
CA PRO A 452 -4.60 -15.31 8.35
C PRO A 452 -5.56 -14.13 8.49
N LYS A 453 -5.08 -13.00 9.02
CA LYS A 453 -5.92 -11.80 9.12
C LYS A 453 -6.08 -11.14 7.75
N HIS A 454 -7.24 -10.53 7.50
CA HIS A 454 -7.45 -9.63 6.37
C HIS A 454 -6.39 -8.53 6.35
N PHE A 455 -6.07 -8.02 5.17
CA PHE A 455 -5.17 -6.88 5.08
C PHE A 455 -5.83 -5.60 5.59
N THR A 456 -5.07 -4.84 6.36
CA THR A 456 -5.26 -3.40 6.59
C THR A 456 -4.24 -2.63 5.74
N GLU A 457 -4.30 -1.31 5.70
CA GLU A 457 -3.26 -0.56 5.00
C GLU A 457 -1.87 -0.77 5.62
N ASP A 458 -1.76 -0.82 6.96
CA ASP A 458 -0.50 -1.18 7.64
C ASP A 458 0.07 -2.51 7.14
N THR A 459 -0.75 -3.56 7.17
CA THR A 459 -0.25 -4.91 6.83
C THR A 459 -0.05 -5.10 5.33
N LEU A 460 -0.80 -4.40 4.47
CA LEU A 460 -0.58 -4.42 3.03
C LEU A 460 0.68 -3.63 2.65
N LEU A 461 0.91 -2.45 3.25
CA LEU A 461 2.15 -1.69 3.06
C LEU A 461 3.38 -2.51 3.48
N HIS A 462 3.30 -3.21 4.61
CA HIS A 462 4.37 -4.12 5.03
C HIS A 462 4.60 -5.25 4.02
N ALA A 463 3.53 -5.87 3.53
CA ALA A 463 3.63 -6.92 2.53
C ALA A 463 4.21 -6.39 1.19
N MET A 464 3.88 -5.15 0.79
CA MET A 464 4.49 -4.49 -0.37
C MET A 464 5.98 -4.20 -0.15
N GLU A 465 6.36 -3.78 1.05
CA GLU A 465 7.76 -3.47 1.42
C GLU A 465 8.64 -4.73 1.43
N THR A 466 8.09 -5.86 1.87
CA THR A 466 8.82 -7.14 2.01
C THR A 466 8.65 -8.08 0.83
N ALA A 467 7.79 -7.74 -0.15
CA ALA A 467 7.57 -8.58 -1.31
C ALA A 467 8.85 -8.76 -2.11
N SER A 468 9.27 -10.01 -2.30
CA SER A 468 10.50 -10.39 -3.03
C SER A 468 11.80 -9.75 -2.52
N ALA A 469 11.81 -9.22 -1.28
CA ALA A 469 13.00 -8.60 -0.70
C ALA A 469 14.19 -9.58 -0.64
N ASP A 470 13.92 -10.84 -0.33
CA ASP A 470 14.95 -11.89 -0.27
C ASP A 470 15.49 -12.29 -1.67
N SER A 471 14.82 -11.91 -2.74
CA SER A 471 15.21 -12.18 -4.13
C SER A 471 15.96 -11.02 -4.77
N MET A 472 16.08 -9.88 -4.09
CA MET A 472 16.75 -8.69 -4.60
C MET A 472 18.20 -8.63 -4.12
N PRO A 473 19.19 -8.31 -5.01
CA PRO A 473 20.57 -8.14 -4.61
C PRO A 473 20.76 -6.92 -3.70
N GLU A 474 21.84 -6.94 -2.90
CA GLU A 474 22.27 -5.76 -2.16
C GLU A 474 22.58 -4.59 -3.08
N GLY A 475 22.18 -3.38 -2.69
CA GLY A 475 22.41 -2.15 -3.46
C GLY A 475 21.32 -1.81 -4.48
N VAL A 476 20.22 -2.59 -4.55
CA VAL A 476 19.04 -2.16 -5.29
C VAL A 476 18.44 -0.93 -4.60
N GLU A 477 18.24 0.15 -5.37
CA GLU A 477 17.67 1.41 -4.88
C GLU A 477 16.33 1.22 -4.16
N ARG A 478 15.59 0.17 -4.51
CA ARG A 478 14.21 -0.05 -4.03
C ARG A 478 13.97 -1.51 -3.69
N GLN A 479 13.63 -1.74 -2.45
CA GLN A 479 13.20 -3.07 -1.98
C GLN A 479 11.67 -3.17 -1.99
N GLY A 480 11.15 -4.34 -2.38
CA GLY A 480 9.72 -4.61 -2.43
C GLY A 480 9.02 -4.06 -3.67
N ILE A 481 7.69 -3.96 -3.61
CA ILE A 481 6.84 -3.46 -4.68
C ILE A 481 6.48 -2.00 -4.46
N GLY A 482 6.76 -1.16 -5.46
CA GLY A 482 6.55 0.28 -5.38
C GLY A 482 7.51 0.97 -4.41
N THR A 483 7.61 2.30 -4.53
CA THR A 483 8.42 3.13 -3.63
C THR A 483 7.59 3.63 -2.47
N PRO A 484 8.17 4.07 -1.36
CA PRO A 484 7.42 4.73 -0.29
C PRO A 484 6.50 5.83 -0.80
N ALA A 485 6.95 6.63 -1.77
CA ALA A 485 6.18 7.71 -2.38
C ALA A 485 4.97 7.21 -3.21
N THR A 486 5.02 6.01 -3.79
CA THR A 486 4.01 5.52 -4.75
C THR A 486 3.08 4.45 -4.16
N ARG A 487 3.44 3.80 -3.05
CA ARG A 487 2.62 2.74 -2.42
C ARG A 487 1.23 3.23 -2.05
N ALA A 488 1.13 4.39 -1.38
CA ALA A 488 -0.13 4.99 -1.01
C ALA A 488 -1.04 5.26 -2.21
N ALA A 489 -0.50 5.90 -3.25
CA ALA A 489 -1.22 6.19 -4.47
C ALA A 489 -1.68 4.91 -5.20
N THR A 490 -0.89 3.84 -5.14
CA THR A 490 -1.26 2.53 -5.71
C THR A 490 -2.49 1.94 -5.01
N ILE A 491 -2.49 1.92 -3.67
CA ILE A 491 -3.64 1.43 -2.88
C ILE A 491 -4.87 2.29 -3.17
N GLU A 492 -4.71 3.61 -3.15
CA GLU A 492 -5.81 4.53 -3.43
C GLU A 492 -6.40 4.34 -4.84
N LYS A 493 -5.54 4.17 -5.84
CA LYS A 493 -5.95 3.90 -7.23
C LYS A 493 -6.71 2.59 -7.36
N LEU A 494 -6.31 1.53 -6.65
CA LEU A 494 -7.05 0.26 -6.61
C LEU A 494 -8.46 0.42 -6.03
N VAL A 495 -8.60 1.24 -4.97
CA VAL A 495 -9.90 1.54 -4.36
C VAL A 495 -10.74 2.40 -5.30
N GLN A 496 -10.19 3.48 -5.87
CA GLN A 496 -10.90 4.36 -6.81
C GLN A 496 -11.37 3.65 -8.09
N LYS A 497 -10.57 2.67 -8.58
CA LYS A 497 -10.95 1.84 -9.76
C LYS A 497 -11.95 0.73 -9.40
N GLY A 498 -12.30 0.57 -8.12
CA GLY A 498 -13.25 -0.43 -7.65
C GLY A 498 -12.71 -1.86 -7.69
N PHE A 499 -11.39 -2.05 -7.61
CA PHE A 499 -10.78 -3.36 -7.46
C PHE A 499 -10.64 -3.78 -6.00
N LEU A 500 -10.43 -2.80 -5.11
CA LEU A 500 -10.44 -2.95 -3.66
C LEU A 500 -11.55 -2.10 -3.05
N GLU A 501 -12.03 -2.50 -1.89
CA GLU A 501 -12.92 -1.72 -1.04
C GLU A 501 -12.41 -1.66 0.39
N ARG A 502 -12.73 -0.55 1.09
CA ARG A 502 -12.42 -0.38 2.51
C ARG A 502 -13.65 -0.71 3.33
N LYS A 503 -13.59 -1.77 4.17
CA LYS A 503 -14.68 -2.15 5.11
C LYS A 503 -14.20 -2.14 6.55
N GLY A 504 -15.08 -1.84 7.48
CA GLY A 504 -14.78 -1.87 8.91
C GLY A 504 -15.15 -0.59 9.64
N THR A 505 -14.45 -0.34 10.75
CA THR A 505 -14.68 0.82 11.61
C THR A 505 -13.82 2.03 11.19
N LYS A 506 -14.08 3.19 11.80
CA LYS A 506 -13.25 4.39 11.58
C LYS A 506 -11.77 4.14 11.92
N LYS A 507 -11.51 3.33 12.97
CA LYS A 507 -10.15 3.05 13.47
C LYS A 507 -9.49 1.86 12.75
N THR A 508 -10.27 0.86 12.32
CA THR A 508 -9.73 -0.34 11.66
C THR A 508 -10.50 -0.58 10.38
N LYS A 509 -9.86 -0.30 9.26
CA LYS A 509 -10.38 -0.53 7.91
C LYS A 509 -9.64 -1.70 7.27
N LEU A 510 -10.40 -2.69 6.83
CA LEU A 510 -9.90 -3.82 6.06
C LEU A 510 -9.90 -3.46 4.59
N LEU A 511 -8.89 -3.92 3.86
CA LEU A 511 -8.79 -3.83 2.41
C LEU A 511 -9.21 -5.18 1.82
N LEU A 512 -10.36 -5.21 1.17
CA LEU A 512 -10.94 -6.42 0.60
C LEU A 512 -11.04 -6.30 -0.92
N PRO A 513 -10.67 -7.35 -1.68
CA PRO A 513 -10.88 -7.36 -3.12
C PRO A 513 -12.37 -7.47 -3.45
N THR A 514 -12.82 -6.63 -4.36
CA THR A 514 -14.18 -6.72 -4.92
C THR A 514 -14.28 -7.89 -5.90
N ASP A 515 -15.51 -8.27 -6.31
CA ASP A 515 -15.67 -9.30 -7.33
C ASP A 515 -15.01 -8.92 -8.66
N LYS A 516 -14.99 -7.62 -9.00
CA LYS A 516 -14.24 -7.09 -10.15
C LYS A 516 -12.72 -7.29 -9.97
N GLY A 517 -12.19 -7.04 -8.78
CA GLY A 517 -10.77 -7.25 -8.46
C GLY A 517 -10.39 -8.73 -8.53
N LYS A 518 -11.18 -9.61 -7.93
CA LYS A 518 -10.96 -11.07 -7.99
C LYS A 518 -10.98 -11.58 -9.43
N ALA A 519 -11.99 -11.18 -10.20
CA ALA A 519 -12.11 -11.60 -11.59
C ALA A 519 -10.95 -11.11 -12.46
N LEU A 520 -10.44 -9.87 -12.23
CA LEU A 520 -9.27 -9.37 -12.94
C LEU A 520 -8.04 -10.27 -12.68
N ILE A 521 -7.77 -10.63 -11.45
CA ILE A 521 -6.63 -11.49 -11.11
C ILE A 521 -6.82 -12.90 -11.69
N THR A 522 -8.04 -13.43 -11.69
CA THR A 522 -8.32 -14.77 -12.26
C THR A 522 -8.02 -14.87 -13.76
N VAL A 523 -8.17 -13.78 -14.50
CA VAL A 523 -7.91 -13.76 -15.96
C VAL A 523 -6.53 -13.29 -16.34
N MET A 524 -5.79 -12.71 -15.41
CA MET A 524 -4.46 -12.17 -15.65
C MET A 524 -3.41 -13.31 -15.73
N PRO A 525 -2.40 -13.22 -16.60
CA PRO A 525 -1.23 -14.10 -16.55
C PRO A 525 -0.45 -13.96 -15.24
N GLU A 526 0.14 -15.06 -14.76
CA GLU A 526 0.86 -15.10 -13.50
C GLU A 526 2.06 -14.14 -13.48
N GLU A 527 2.74 -13.98 -14.61
CA GLU A 527 3.91 -13.11 -14.73
C GLU A 527 3.60 -11.65 -14.35
N ILE A 528 2.41 -11.14 -14.71
CA ILE A 528 2.01 -9.75 -14.37
C ILE A 528 1.49 -9.65 -12.94
N GLN A 529 1.08 -10.77 -12.35
CA GLN A 529 0.62 -10.84 -10.96
C GLN A 529 1.79 -10.93 -9.97
N SER A 530 2.96 -11.37 -10.46
CA SER A 530 4.08 -11.74 -9.61
C SER A 530 4.89 -10.52 -9.14
N PRO A 531 5.22 -10.44 -7.84
CA PRO A 531 6.23 -9.53 -7.33
C PRO A 531 7.63 -9.74 -7.90
N GLU A 532 7.96 -11.00 -8.27
CA GLU A 532 9.28 -11.41 -8.77
C GLU A 532 9.63 -10.70 -10.08
N MET A 533 8.65 -10.39 -10.93
CA MET A 533 8.87 -9.57 -12.12
C MET A 533 9.46 -8.19 -11.76
N THR A 534 8.98 -7.59 -10.68
CA THR A 534 9.51 -6.30 -10.21
C THR A 534 10.95 -6.46 -9.71
N ALA A 535 11.25 -7.54 -8.98
CA ALA A 535 12.59 -7.82 -8.48
C ALA A 535 13.59 -8.05 -9.62
N ASP A 536 13.21 -8.81 -10.64
CA ASP A 536 14.01 -9.04 -11.84
C ASP A 536 14.32 -7.72 -12.57
N TRP A 537 13.31 -6.87 -12.74
CA TRP A 537 13.52 -5.58 -13.39
C TRP A 537 14.47 -4.67 -12.59
N GLU A 538 14.28 -4.54 -11.28
CA GLU A 538 15.15 -3.69 -10.46
C GLU A 538 16.59 -4.23 -10.47
N THR A 539 16.79 -5.54 -10.52
CA THR A 539 18.10 -6.17 -10.68
C THR A 539 18.76 -5.78 -12.02
N LYS A 540 18.00 -5.85 -13.11
CA LYS A 540 18.49 -5.48 -14.44
C LYS A 540 18.76 -3.98 -14.55
N LEU A 541 17.89 -3.15 -13.97
CA LEU A 541 18.10 -1.69 -13.91
C LEU A 541 19.36 -1.32 -13.12
N LEU A 542 19.65 -2.04 -12.02
CA LEU A 542 20.91 -1.87 -11.28
C LEU A 542 22.14 -2.25 -12.13
N ARG A 543 22.04 -3.33 -12.93
CA ARG A 543 23.10 -3.70 -13.86
C ARG A 543 23.34 -2.64 -14.95
N ILE A 544 22.27 -2.01 -15.45
CA ILE A 544 22.38 -0.87 -16.40
C ILE A 544 23.10 0.30 -15.72
N GLU A 545 22.72 0.64 -14.49
CA GLU A 545 23.33 1.72 -13.71
C GLU A 545 24.82 1.49 -13.47
N ARG A 546 25.24 0.23 -13.31
CA ARG A 546 26.65 -0.16 -13.16
C ARG A 546 27.40 -0.31 -14.47
N GLY A 547 26.75 -0.15 -15.61
CA GLY A 547 27.33 -0.38 -16.93
C GLY A 547 27.57 -1.86 -17.26
N GLU A 548 26.89 -2.77 -16.56
CA GLU A 548 27.00 -4.24 -16.70
C GLU A 548 25.96 -4.81 -17.67
N MET A 549 25.00 -4.00 -18.11
CA MET A 549 23.95 -4.38 -19.06
C MET A 549 23.60 -3.20 -19.97
N GLU A 550 23.45 -3.47 -21.25
CA GLU A 550 23.03 -2.43 -22.21
C GLU A 550 21.53 -2.13 -22.10
N PRO A 551 21.12 -0.85 -22.11
CA PRO A 551 19.72 -0.44 -22.09
C PRO A 551 18.85 -1.10 -23.17
N SER A 552 19.41 -1.34 -24.36
CA SER A 552 18.73 -1.99 -25.47
C SER A 552 18.40 -3.45 -25.23
N GLU A 553 19.21 -4.17 -24.48
CA GLU A 553 18.98 -5.55 -24.09
C GLU A 553 17.73 -5.65 -23.20
N PHE A 554 17.67 -4.86 -22.13
CA PHE A 554 16.49 -4.78 -21.26
C PHE A 554 15.21 -4.43 -22.02
N MET A 555 15.27 -3.39 -22.88
CA MET A 555 14.10 -2.98 -23.65
C MET A 555 13.64 -4.03 -24.66
N THR A 556 14.55 -4.84 -25.21
CA THR A 556 14.22 -5.96 -26.10
C THR A 556 13.48 -7.06 -25.36
N GLU A 557 13.89 -7.39 -24.14
CA GLU A 557 13.16 -8.34 -23.29
C GLU A 557 11.74 -7.86 -23.00
N ILE A 558 11.57 -6.56 -22.65
CA ILE A 558 10.26 -5.95 -22.41
C ILE A 558 9.37 -6.03 -23.66
N ASN A 559 9.91 -5.70 -24.84
CA ASN A 559 9.19 -5.79 -26.11
C ASN A 559 8.73 -7.23 -26.40
N THR A 560 9.58 -8.21 -26.13
CA THR A 560 9.29 -9.63 -26.30
C THR A 560 8.19 -10.09 -25.36
N MET A 561 8.29 -9.73 -24.09
CA MET A 561 7.27 -10.04 -23.07
C MET A 561 5.90 -9.47 -23.45
N ILE A 562 5.83 -8.19 -23.85
CA ILE A 562 4.57 -7.53 -24.23
C ILE A 562 4.00 -8.15 -25.49
N SER A 563 4.83 -8.47 -26.48
CA SER A 563 4.40 -9.12 -27.73
C SER A 563 3.83 -10.51 -27.46
N SER A 564 4.49 -11.28 -26.58
CA SER A 564 3.98 -12.57 -26.10
C SER A 564 2.64 -12.42 -25.39
N LEU A 565 2.54 -11.47 -24.43
CA LEU A 565 1.31 -11.19 -23.71
C LEU A 565 0.13 -10.92 -24.64
N VAL A 566 0.32 -10.05 -25.63
CA VAL A 566 -0.75 -9.70 -26.58
C VAL A 566 -1.15 -10.89 -27.43
N LYS A 567 -0.16 -11.69 -27.86
CA LYS A 567 -0.40 -12.86 -28.75
C LYS A 567 -1.06 -14.03 -28.04
N THR A 568 -0.72 -14.28 -26.76
CA THR A 568 -1.17 -15.49 -26.05
C THR A 568 -2.39 -15.27 -25.19
N THR A 569 -2.78 -14.02 -24.91
CA THR A 569 -3.90 -13.73 -24.02
C THR A 569 -5.23 -13.70 -24.79
N GLU A 570 -6.13 -14.59 -24.37
CA GLU A 570 -7.50 -14.66 -24.86
C GLU A 570 -8.52 -14.38 -23.75
N ALA A 571 -9.73 -13.99 -24.13
CA ALA A 571 -10.82 -13.80 -23.20
C ALA A 571 -11.23 -15.13 -22.53
N ARG A 572 -11.15 -15.20 -21.21
CA ARG A 572 -11.59 -16.37 -20.45
C ARG A 572 -13.10 -16.35 -20.22
N LYS A 573 -13.77 -17.47 -20.45
CA LYS A 573 -15.20 -17.66 -20.13
C LYS A 573 -15.40 -17.58 -18.60
N GLY A 574 -16.55 -17.04 -18.16
CA GLY A 574 -16.90 -16.98 -16.73
C GLY A 574 -16.46 -15.71 -16.00
N ALA A 575 -15.72 -14.82 -16.63
CA ALA A 575 -15.31 -13.54 -16.03
C ALA A 575 -16.44 -12.47 -16.06
N ASN A 576 -17.67 -12.84 -15.67
CA ASN A 576 -18.85 -11.99 -15.78
C ASN A 576 -18.74 -10.67 -15.02
N ALA A 577 -17.99 -10.65 -13.89
CA ALA A 577 -17.75 -9.43 -13.12
C ALA A 577 -16.90 -8.39 -13.87
N LEU A 578 -16.18 -8.80 -14.93
CA LEU A 578 -15.41 -7.91 -15.80
C LEU A 578 -16.18 -7.44 -17.04
N MET A 579 -17.33 -8.04 -17.34
CA MET A 579 -18.11 -7.60 -18.49
C MET A 579 -18.77 -6.24 -18.19
N LYS A 580 -18.70 -5.33 -19.16
CA LYS A 580 -19.28 -3.98 -19.04
C LYS A 580 -20.78 -4.03 -18.75
N ASN A 581 -21.44 -5.03 -19.31
CA ASN A 581 -22.86 -5.28 -19.14
C ASN A 581 -23.01 -6.58 -18.37
N LYS A 582 -23.63 -6.51 -17.19
CA LYS A 582 -24.01 -7.70 -16.44
C LYS A 582 -24.96 -8.53 -17.28
N ILE A 583 -24.50 -9.70 -17.74
CA ILE A 583 -25.36 -10.64 -18.44
C ILE A 583 -26.37 -11.15 -17.43
N LEU A 584 -27.65 -10.94 -17.72
CA LEU A 584 -28.75 -11.41 -16.88
C LEU A 584 -29.23 -12.78 -17.29
N GLY A 585 -29.19 -13.11 -18.58
CA GLY A 585 -29.64 -14.37 -19.14
C GLY A 585 -29.52 -14.40 -20.64
N VAL A 586 -30.17 -15.40 -21.25
CA VAL A 586 -30.24 -15.60 -22.71
C VAL A 586 -31.54 -15.01 -23.26
N CYS A 587 -31.46 -14.34 -24.38
CA CYS A 587 -32.60 -13.75 -25.03
C CYS A 587 -33.57 -14.86 -25.57
N PRO A 588 -34.84 -14.89 -25.14
CA PRO A 588 -35.77 -15.92 -25.57
C PRO A 588 -36.17 -15.77 -27.04
N ASN A 589 -35.87 -14.63 -27.68
CA ASN A 589 -36.19 -14.38 -29.08
C ASN A 589 -35.06 -14.82 -30.04
N CYS A 590 -33.78 -14.60 -29.72
CA CYS A 590 -32.68 -14.84 -30.67
C CYS A 590 -31.51 -15.61 -30.10
N GLY A 591 -31.53 -16.00 -28.84
CA GLY A 591 -30.45 -16.76 -28.19
C GLY A 591 -29.20 -15.95 -27.79
N ALA A 592 -29.12 -14.66 -28.12
CA ALA A 592 -28.02 -13.81 -27.70
C ALA A 592 -28.10 -13.41 -26.20
N ASN A 593 -27.04 -12.87 -25.61
CA ASN A 593 -27.07 -12.43 -24.22
C ASN A 593 -28.04 -11.25 -24.01
N VAL A 594 -28.72 -11.24 -22.86
CA VAL A 594 -29.49 -10.10 -22.36
C VAL A 594 -28.67 -9.43 -21.25
N VAL A 595 -28.35 -8.14 -21.45
CA VAL A 595 -27.44 -7.38 -20.62
C VAL A 595 -28.12 -6.22 -19.91
N GLU A 596 -27.69 -5.95 -18.67
CA GLU A 596 -28.23 -4.85 -17.88
C GLU A 596 -27.69 -3.51 -18.36
N ARG A 597 -28.62 -2.53 -18.57
CA ARG A 597 -28.31 -1.12 -18.79
C ARG A 597 -29.09 -0.24 -17.80
N GLU A 598 -28.85 1.06 -17.83
CA GLU A 598 -29.48 1.99 -16.90
C GLU A 598 -31.04 1.86 -16.87
N LYS A 599 -31.69 1.81 -18.02
CA LYS A 599 -33.15 1.82 -18.15
C LYS A 599 -33.79 0.44 -18.22
N GLY A 600 -33.03 -0.65 -18.35
CA GLY A 600 -33.57 -2.00 -18.53
C GLY A 600 -32.51 -3.04 -18.87
N TRP A 601 -32.99 -4.21 -19.27
CA TRP A 601 -32.16 -5.32 -19.75
C TRP A 601 -32.42 -5.52 -21.25
N PHE A 602 -31.38 -5.43 -22.06
CA PHE A 602 -31.44 -5.39 -23.53
C PHE A 602 -30.71 -6.58 -24.13
N CYS A 603 -31.26 -7.11 -25.24
CA CYS A 603 -30.52 -8.06 -26.04
C CYS A 603 -29.27 -7.42 -26.64
N GLU A 604 -28.11 -8.13 -26.62
CA GLU A 604 -26.86 -7.66 -27.24
C GLU A 604 -26.91 -7.66 -28.78
N ASN A 605 -27.74 -8.52 -29.37
CA ASN A 605 -27.98 -8.49 -30.81
C ASN A 605 -28.77 -7.24 -31.19
N ARG A 606 -28.14 -6.33 -31.94
CA ARG A 606 -28.70 -5.03 -32.33
C ARG A 606 -29.90 -5.14 -33.25
N GLU A 607 -30.06 -6.26 -33.94
CA GLU A 607 -31.21 -6.55 -34.80
C GLU A 607 -32.39 -7.09 -33.99
N CYS A 608 -32.18 -7.51 -32.77
CA CYS A 608 -33.22 -8.03 -31.89
C CYS A 608 -33.83 -6.91 -31.05
N ARG A 609 -35.15 -6.81 -31.08
CA ARG A 609 -35.90 -5.77 -30.34
C ARG A 609 -36.26 -6.16 -28.91
N PHE A 610 -35.78 -7.30 -28.42
CA PHE A 610 -36.07 -7.76 -27.07
C PHE A 610 -35.47 -6.85 -26.00
N VAL A 611 -36.35 -6.38 -25.11
CA VAL A 611 -35.96 -5.54 -23.95
C VAL A 611 -36.92 -5.75 -22.78
N LEU A 612 -36.36 -5.83 -21.57
CA LEU A 612 -37.09 -5.80 -20.31
C LEU A 612 -36.85 -4.43 -19.65
N TRP A 613 -37.85 -3.55 -19.68
CA TRP A 613 -37.71 -2.21 -19.09
C TRP A 613 -37.86 -2.27 -17.58
N LYS A 614 -36.93 -1.63 -16.79
CA LYS A 614 -37.02 -1.50 -15.32
C LYS A 614 -38.28 -0.74 -14.91
N ASP A 615 -38.68 0.27 -15.69
CA ASP A 615 -39.90 1.04 -15.52
C ASP A 615 -41.02 0.50 -16.40
N ASN A 616 -41.46 -0.73 -16.09
CA ASN A 616 -42.44 -1.44 -16.90
C ASN A 616 -43.88 -1.18 -16.43
N ALA A 617 -44.76 -0.70 -17.33
CA ALA A 617 -46.13 -0.36 -17.02
C ALA A 617 -46.98 -1.58 -16.59
N PHE A 618 -46.67 -2.79 -17.08
CA PHE A 618 -47.36 -4.02 -16.68
C PHE A 618 -47.10 -4.32 -15.18
N PHE A 619 -45.84 -4.28 -14.73
CA PHE A 619 -45.52 -4.51 -13.34
C PHE A 619 -46.02 -3.37 -12.43
N LYS A 620 -45.99 -2.12 -12.88
CA LYS A 620 -46.58 -0.98 -12.13
C LYS A 620 -48.05 -1.20 -11.83
N ARG A 621 -48.82 -1.70 -12.79
CA ARG A 621 -50.25 -2.02 -12.59
C ARG A 621 -50.49 -3.10 -11.56
N LEU A 622 -49.53 -4.01 -11.37
CA LEU A 622 -49.56 -5.03 -10.33
C LEU A 622 -49.05 -4.50 -8.94
N GLY A 623 -48.68 -3.22 -8.84
CA GLY A 623 -48.06 -2.65 -7.65
C GLY A 623 -46.67 -3.23 -7.39
N LYS A 624 -45.98 -3.71 -8.44
CA LYS A 624 -44.65 -4.34 -8.37
C LYS A 624 -43.64 -3.58 -9.23
N ARG A 625 -42.35 -3.88 -9.01
CA ARG A 625 -41.27 -3.45 -9.88
C ARG A 625 -40.66 -4.64 -10.58
N LEU A 626 -40.23 -4.44 -11.82
CA LEU A 626 -39.38 -5.40 -12.50
C LEU A 626 -37.93 -5.12 -12.05
N ASP A 627 -37.45 -5.93 -11.10
CA ASP A 627 -36.05 -5.89 -10.62
C ASP A 627 -35.22 -6.99 -11.28
N ALA A 628 -33.91 -7.00 -10.99
CA ALA A 628 -32.98 -7.95 -11.57
C ALA A 628 -33.31 -9.42 -11.23
N HIS A 629 -33.85 -9.69 -10.05
CA HIS A 629 -34.22 -11.05 -9.63
C HIS A 629 -35.46 -11.56 -10.40
N VAL A 630 -36.44 -10.69 -10.56
CA VAL A 630 -37.65 -11.01 -11.33
C VAL A 630 -37.31 -11.18 -12.81
N ALA A 631 -36.46 -10.31 -13.37
CA ALA A 631 -36.02 -10.39 -14.75
C ALA A 631 -35.16 -11.64 -15.01
N ASP A 632 -34.27 -12.04 -14.11
CA ASP A 632 -33.47 -13.28 -14.18
C ASP A 632 -34.40 -14.52 -14.27
N LYS A 633 -35.39 -14.62 -13.34
CA LYS A 633 -36.33 -15.72 -13.35
C LYS A 633 -37.16 -15.78 -14.64
N LEU A 634 -37.62 -14.63 -15.14
CA LEU A 634 -38.35 -14.56 -16.38
C LEU A 634 -37.52 -15.01 -17.58
N LEU A 635 -36.25 -14.65 -17.64
CA LEU A 635 -35.35 -15.08 -18.72
C LEU A 635 -35.03 -16.57 -18.66
N ARG A 636 -34.83 -17.10 -17.44
CA ARG A 636 -34.43 -18.48 -17.22
C ARG A 636 -35.61 -19.46 -17.32
N ASP A 637 -36.72 -19.13 -16.63
CA ASP A 637 -37.82 -20.05 -16.40
C ASP A 637 -39.07 -19.71 -17.29
N GLY A 638 -39.04 -18.59 -18.03
CA GLY A 638 -40.14 -18.05 -18.80
C GLY A 638 -41.29 -17.50 -17.94
N ARG A 639 -41.24 -17.69 -16.61
CA ARG A 639 -42.27 -17.31 -15.66
C ARG A 639 -41.75 -16.98 -14.29
N VAL A 640 -42.50 -16.14 -13.53
CA VAL A 640 -42.19 -15.80 -12.15
C VAL A 640 -43.47 -15.66 -11.31
N ARG A 641 -43.52 -16.28 -10.15
CA ARG A 641 -44.62 -16.11 -9.19
C ARG A 641 -44.39 -14.87 -8.33
N LEU A 642 -45.35 -13.95 -8.34
CA LEU A 642 -45.37 -12.74 -7.54
C LEU A 642 -46.49 -12.84 -6.48
N LYS A 643 -46.10 -12.56 -5.22
CA LYS A 643 -47.07 -12.47 -4.10
C LYS A 643 -47.54 -11.03 -3.94
N ASP A 644 -48.70 -10.85 -3.34
CA ASP A 644 -49.26 -9.54 -2.96
C ASP A 644 -49.32 -8.53 -4.15
N CYS A 645 -49.73 -8.98 -5.31
CA CYS A 645 -50.06 -8.11 -6.46
C CYS A 645 -51.30 -7.31 -6.15
N LYS A 646 -51.40 -6.06 -6.64
CA LYS A 646 -52.58 -5.21 -6.46
C LYS A 646 -53.47 -5.24 -7.66
N SER A 647 -54.78 -5.49 -7.47
CA SER A 647 -55.78 -5.31 -8.51
C SER A 647 -56.18 -3.84 -8.67
N ALA A 648 -56.86 -3.48 -9.78
CA ALA A 648 -57.38 -2.12 -10.02
C ALA A 648 -58.32 -1.65 -8.88
N LYS A 649 -58.96 -2.60 -8.15
CA LYS A 649 -59.84 -2.32 -6.99
C LYS A 649 -59.11 -2.36 -5.64
N GLY A 650 -57.78 -2.40 -5.65
CA GLY A 650 -56.95 -2.38 -4.44
C GLY A 650 -56.83 -3.71 -3.68
N LYS A 651 -57.49 -4.79 -4.11
CA LYS A 651 -57.38 -6.12 -3.50
C LYS A 651 -56.04 -6.75 -3.83
N THR A 652 -55.41 -7.42 -2.84
CA THR A 652 -54.18 -8.19 -3.03
C THR A 652 -54.45 -9.61 -3.51
N TYR A 653 -53.59 -10.10 -4.41
CA TYR A 653 -53.67 -11.47 -4.95
C TYR A 653 -52.27 -11.96 -5.36
N ASN A 654 -52.12 -13.26 -5.49
CA ASN A 654 -50.91 -13.86 -6.04
C ASN A 654 -51.15 -14.21 -7.52
N ALA A 655 -50.15 -14.00 -8.35
CA ALA A 655 -50.21 -14.34 -9.76
C ALA A 655 -48.84 -14.80 -10.29
N THR A 656 -48.87 -15.65 -11.30
CA THR A 656 -47.71 -16.00 -12.08
C THR A 656 -47.66 -15.13 -13.33
N VAL A 657 -46.56 -14.40 -13.51
CA VAL A 657 -46.28 -13.62 -14.72
C VAL A 657 -45.52 -14.50 -15.70
N LEU A 658 -46.01 -14.58 -16.91
CA LEU A 658 -45.37 -15.28 -18.04
C LEU A 658 -44.70 -14.26 -18.94
N LEU A 659 -43.50 -14.59 -19.45
CA LEU A 659 -42.79 -13.85 -20.47
C LEU A 659 -42.90 -14.55 -21.80
N SER A 660 -43.28 -13.83 -22.84
CA SER A 660 -43.28 -14.28 -24.23
C SER A 660 -42.69 -13.22 -25.15
N CYS A 661 -42.40 -13.59 -26.39
CA CYS A 661 -41.97 -12.64 -27.42
C CYS A 661 -43.08 -12.43 -28.41
N GLU A 662 -43.29 -11.18 -28.84
CA GLU A 662 -44.17 -10.84 -29.97
C GLU A 662 -43.50 -11.19 -31.31
N ALA A 663 -44.25 -11.24 -32.39
CA ALA A 663 -43.71 -11.56 -33.71
C ALA A 663 -42.59 -10.59 -34.18
N ASP A 664 -42.58 -9.36 -33.66
CA ASP A 664 -41.53 -8.36 -33.93
C ASP A 664 -40.36 -8.43 -32.97
N GLY A 665 -40.30 -9.42 -32.07
CA GLY A 665 -39.24 -9.66 -31.11
C GLY A 665 -39.33 -8.88 -29.80
N ARG A 666 -40.38 -8.10 -29.57
CA ARG A 666 -40.58 -7.38 -28.29
C ARG A 666 -41.05 -8.32 -27.18
N SER A 667 -40.69 -7.98 -25.93
CA SER A 667 -41.16 -8.71 -24.76
C SER A 667 -42.65 -8.44 -24.48
N ARG A 668 -43.42 -9.49 -24.20
CA ARG A 668 -44.82 -9.43 -23.78
C ARG A 668 -45.00 -10.14 -22.45
N PHE A 669 -45.85 -9.59 -21.57
CA PHE A 669 -46.17 -10.18 -20.28
C PHE A 669 -47.65 -10.53 -20.20
N SER A 670 -47.94 -11.68 -19.63
CA SER A 670 -49.32 -12.13 -19.34
C SER A 670 -49.43 -12.66 -17.92
N LEU A 671 -50.66 -12.74 -17.40
CA LEU A 671 -50.92 -13.32 -16.06
C LEU A 671 -51.56 -14.71 -16.25
N GLU A 672 -51.02 -15.64 -15.50
CA GLU A 672 -51.63 -16.94 -15.26
C GLU A 672 -52.17 -16.93 -13.82
N PHE A 673 -53.45 -17.16 -13.68
CA PHE A 673 -54.13 -17.30 -12.41
C PHE A 673 -54.20 -18.77 -12.03
N GLU A 674 -53.84 -19.15 -10.83
CA GLU A 674 -54.09 -20.49 -10.30
C GLU A 674 -55.64 -20.61 -10.26
N GLY A 675 -56.20 -21.51 -11.08
CA GLY A 675 -57.61 -21.76 -11.07
C GLY A 675 -58.03 -22.23 -9.71
N GLY A 676 -58.87 -21.43 -9.06
CA GLY A 676 -59.61 -21.90 -7.90
C GLY A 676 -60.66 -22.88 -8.40
N CYS A 677 -60.56 -24.13 -7.98
CA CYS A 677 -61.71 -25.02 -7.93
C CYS A 677 -62.65 -24.54 -6.84
#